data_5c9d9f7cb6c5d9db0fc326d3865745df
#
_entry.id   5c9d9f7cb6c5d9db0fc326d3865745df
#
_cell.length_a   1.000
_cell.length_b   1.000
_cell.length_c   1.000
_cell.angle_alpha   90.00
_cell.angle_beta   90.00
_cell.angle_gamma   90.00
#
_symmetry.space_group_name_H-M   'P 1'
#
loop_
_entity.id
_entity.type
_entity.pdbx_description
1 polymer ?
#
loop_
_entity_poly.entity_id
_entity_poly.type
_entity_poly.pdbx_seq_one_letter_code
_entity_poly.pdbx_strand_id
1 'polypeptide(L)'
;MIIKSIKIKNYKTYLTLDLDLSVQADRPIILIGGMNGGGKTTLFEAICGALYGLKIKDKAHFNELLNNGSIGKVAPEIQLELAFEGMVLGQNQKYVLRRIYKLNPSDKPVESVMLNMNGNQFIYGTAMPLSQRAQSEQQVNKIIKANLPQELSKYFLFDAMQSSELLKENVFAQIIKDNIQNVMGFNKYLQLKNASEHIQQEWAAQRLEAQKEAEEYYQLCEERNDLLQIQSDNTAKQDQLYKYLVDMQEEYNAAKEGAKNSAETERKIEVLEASINETKDLSRRYNTQLKLIIDTLEMNIFFPKLAAGIANEVNDIIRQKDALKCEAEGVLTPAQLKEVTGKILSYLKFNLLCPKTVDDELVVDYLLNQQKQLQRTDKYAFLDDAEFDALKNLLNANAVNEFIQLNDMHYDLEKRLDNYDNQLKQIVILRRSLVSGNVEIIKTYEDATHELDALKKAYEDRTNQIEKLEKRIHQFDVQIQQEPDIKFDTLVKLKPFFEEVADALLKRKKTKIEEDMKQQLNKLLISYKNCISKVELSDSMQNFSIKLYHKTGNEISLNQLNAASKQIFIQVLLKVLRNLGDYNPPVMIDTVMGVLDEESRDVLMEEYFPGLSEQTILLCTTSEIRKDKDFPKLEPFASRLYTLTRDPEAQSTYVSEGYFGIQLNE
;
A
#
# COMPACT_ATOMS: atom_id res chain seq x y z
N MET A 1 18.66 16.16 -8.10
CA MET A 1 18.84 16.63 -6.70
C MET A 1 19.54 15.55 -5.90
N ILE A 2 20.59 15.90 -5.14
CA ILE A 2 21.30 14.96 -4.23
C ILE A 2 21.37 15.63 -2.86
N ILE A 3 20.83 14.96 -1.84
CA ILE A 3 20.93 15.42 -0.45
C ILE A 3 22.34 15.16 0.06
N LYS A 4 22.98 16.17 0.65
CA LYS A 4 24.34 16.06 1.20
C LYS A 4 24.35 15.84 2.70
N SER A 5 23.51 16.57 3.43
CA SER A 5 23.38 16.38 4.88
C SER A 5 22.05 16.86 5.40
N ILE A 6 21.65 16.33 6.55
CA ILE A 6 20.52 16.80 7.34
C ILE A 6 20.98 17.10 8.77
N LYS A 7 20.64 18.27 9.30
CA LYS A 7 20.82 18.63 10.70
C LYS A 7 19.46 18.88 11.34
N ILE A 8 19.23 18.25 12.45
CA ILE A 8 17.96 18.32 13.18
C ILE A 8 18.27 18.78 14.61
N LYS A 9 17.48 19.69 15.15
CA LYS A 9 17.55 20.11 16.54
C LYS A 9 16.16 20.17 17.16
N ASN A 10 16.00 19.53 18.31
CA ASN A 10 14.78 19.53 19.12
C ASN A 10 13.51 19.04 18.38
N TYR A 11 13.60 18.05 17.52
CA TYR A 11 12.48 17.53 16.77
C TYR A 11 12.15 16.09 17.14
N LYS A 12 10.99 15.84 17.68
CA LYS A 12 10.45 14.52 18.07
C LYS A 12 11.50 13.70 18.86
N THR A 13 12.03 12.63 18.24
CA THR A 13 13.03 11.73 18.85
C THR A 13 14.44 12.31 18.87
N TYR A 14 14.71 13.39 18.15
CA TYR A 14 16.05 13.96 18.02
C TYR A 14 16.21 15.23 18.86
N LEU A 15 17.11 15.19 19.84
CA LEU A 15 17.59 16.39 20.51
C LEU A 15 18.57 17.15 19.61
N THR A 16 19.54 16.43 19.04
CA THR A 16 20.44 16.91 18.00
C THR A 16 20.81 15.74 17.08
N LEU A 17 20.82 15.99 15.78
CA LEU A 17 21.31 15.06 14.76
C LEU A 17 22.09 15.84 13.73
N ASP A 18 23.25 15.35 13.32
CA ASP A 18 24.00 15.79 12.15
C ASP A 18 24.38 14.56 11.35
N LEU A 19 23.84 14.42 10.13
CA LEU A 19 23.98 13.20 9.34
C LEU A 19 24.46 13.57 7.93
N ASP A 20 25.59 13.00 7.53
CA ASP A 20 26.11 13.10 6.18
C ASP A 20 25.41 12.07 5.27
N LEU A 21 24.74 12.56 4.23
CA LEU A 21 24.03 11.77 3.25
C LEU A 21 24.67 11.83 1.86
N SER A 22 25.96 12.21 1.78
CA SER A 22 26.68 12.22 0.50
C SER A 22 26.91 10.80 -0.01
N VAL A 23 26.81 10.63 -1.33
CA VAL A 23 27.03 9.34 -2.01
C VAL A 23 28.23 9.42 -2.95
N GLN A 24 28.85 8.27 -3.22
CA GLN A 24 29.87 8.09 -4.26
C GLN A 24 29.19 7.71 -5.58
N ALA A 25 29.81 8.02 -6.69
CA ALA A 25 29.22 7.83 -8.02
C ALA A 25 28.78 6.37 -8.29
N ASP A 26 29.59 5.39 -7.86
CA ASP A 26 29.34 3.97 -8.10
C ASP A 26 28.61 3.28 -6.94
N ARG A 27 28.34 4.00 -5.84
CA ARG A 27 27.71 3.49 -4.63
C ARG A 27 26.52 4.38 -4.22
N PRO A 28 25.37 4.26 -4.88
CA PRO A 28 24.24 5.19 -4.67
C PRO A 28 23.42 4.93 -3.40
N ILE A 29 23.71 3.87 -2.63
CA ILE A 29 22.87 3.45 -1.51
C ILE A 29 23.43 3.99 -0.19
N ILE A 30 22.53 4.55 0.62
CA ILE A 30 22.75 4.87 2.04
C ILE A 30 21.81 3.98 2.85
N LEU A 31 22.39 3.17 3.74
CA LEU A 31 21.62 2.26 4.59
C LEU A 31 21.56 2.80 6.01
N ILE A 32 20.34 3.07 6.49
CA ILE A 32 20.10 3.59 7.84
C ILE A 32 19.27 2.57 8.62
N GLY A 33 19.95 1.81 9.45
CA GLY A 33 19.34 0.84 10.34
C GLY A 33 18.78 1.48 11.60
N GLY A 34 17.74 0.89 12.18
CA GLY A 34 17.20 1.29 13.48
C GLY A 34 16.11 0.36 13.94
N MET A 35 16.04 0.09 15.23
CA MET A 35 14.94 -0.66 15.82
C MET A 35 13.62 0.11 15.70
N ASN A 36 12.49 -0.57 15.94
CA ASN A 36 11.19 0.10 16.00
C ASN A 36 11.20 1.19 17.10
N GLY A 37 10.72 2.39 16.77
CA GLY A 37 10.83 3.56 17.64
C GLY A 37 12.21 4.23 17.65
N GLY A 38 13.19 3.74 16.89
CA GLY A 38 14.56 4.28 16.79
C GLY A 38 14.67 5.62 16.05
N GLY A 39 13.58 6.18 15.52
CA GLY A 39 13.58 7.50 14.88
C GLY A 39 13.64 7.48 13.34
N LYS A 40 13.56 6.33 12.67
CA LYS A 40 13.59 6.23 11.19
C LYS A 40 12.53 7.10 10.52
N THR A 41 11.28 6.91 10.87
CA THR A 41 10.14 7.71 10.35
C THR A 41 10.27 9.18 10.73
N THR A 42 10.82 9.50 11.92
CA THR A 42 11.11 10.89 12.30
C THR A 42 12.16 11.54 11.40
N LEU A 43 13.19 10.79 10.98
CA LEU A 43 14.20 11.27 10.03
C LEU A 43 13.57 11.54 8.66
N PHE A 44 12.72 10.63 8.21
CA PHE A 44 11.94 10.80 6.99
C PHE A 44 11.08 12.08 7.03
N GLU A 45 10.28 12.24 8.09
CA GLU A 45 9.46 13.44 8.30
C GLU A 45 10.28 14.73 8.42
N ALA A 46 11.49 14.66 9.01
CA ALA A 46 12.37 15.82 9.13
C ALA A 46 12.90 16.29 7.77
N ILE A 47 13.25 15.38 6.85
CA ILE A 47 13.65 15.71 5.48
C ILE A 47 12.49 16.35 4.71
N CYS A 48 11.28 15.76 4.80
CA CYS A 48 10.07 16.34 4.22
C CYS A 48 9.74 17.71 4.82
N GLY A 49 9.86 17.83 6.15
CA GLY A 49 9.64 19.10 6.86
C GLY A 49 10.68 20.19 6.53
N ALA A 50 11.92 19.80 6.28
CA ALA A 50 12.93 20.73 5.82
C ALA A 50 12.63 21.26 4.42
N LEU A 51 12.15 20.41 3.50
CA LEU A 51 11.80 20.81 2.13
C LEU A 51 10.50 21.63 2.09
N TYR A 52 9.44 21.16 2.68
CA TYR A 52 8.08 21.70 2.46
C TYR A 52 7.49 22.43 3.66
N GLY A 53 8.18 22.43 4.79
CA GLY A 53 7.72 23.01 6.05
C GLY A 53 6.87 22.06 6.89
N LEU A 54 6.89 22.30 8.20
CA LEU A 54 6.02 21.64 9.16
C LEU A 54 4.74 22.46 9.29
N LYS A 55 3.59 21.85 9.03
CA LYS A 55 2.28 22.54 9.15
C LYS A 55 1.84 22.54 10.62
N ILE A 56 2.47 23.40 11.45
CA ILE A 56 2.19 23.50 12.88
C ILE A 56 0.93 24.33 13.09
N LYS A 57 -0.13 23.74 13.65
CA LYS A 57 -1.44 24.39 13.82
C LYS A 57 -1.48 25.34 15.00
N ASP A 58 -0.98 24.89 16.14
CA ASP A 58 -1.07 25.57 17.43
C ASP A 58 0.07 25.19 18.37
N LYS A 59 0.04 25.72 19.60
CA LYS A 59 1.03 25.44 20.65
C LYS A 59 1.05 23.95 21.06
N ALA A 60 -0.10 23.29 21.10
CA ALA A 60 -0.19 21.89 21.47
C ALA A 60 0.54 21.03 20.43
N HIS A 61 0.25 21.24 19.15
CA HIS A 61 0.92 20.56 18.05
C HIS A 61 2.43 20.90 17.98
N PHE A 62 2.83 22.15 18.29
CA PHE A 62 4.25 22.50 18.41
C PHE A 62 4.95 21.67 19.50
N ASN A 63 4.34 21.52 20.67
CA ASN A 63 4.87 20.75 21.78
C ASN A 63 4.93 19.23 21.48
N GLU A 64 3.99 18.69 20.71
CA GLU A 64 4.04 17.30 20.23
C GLU A 64 5.23 17.04 19.29
N LEU A 65 5.60 18.03 18.49
CA LEU A 65 6.75 17.96 17.57
C LEU A 65 8.08 18.27 18.27
N LEU A 66 8.06 18.91 19.44
CA LEU A 66 9.26 19.24 20.18
C LEU A 66 9.83 17.99 20.86
N ASN A 67 11.16 17.88 20.89
CA ASN A 67 11.81 16.81 21.65
C ASN A 67 11.54 16.98 23.17
N ASN A 68 11.18 15.88 23.83
CA ASN A 68 10.83 15.89 25.27
C ASN A 68 11.95 16.47 26.14
N GLY A 69 13.23 16.24 25.81
CA GLY A 69 14.37 16.83 26.53
C GLY A 69 14.52 18.34 26.37
N SER A 70 13.68 18.97 25.52
CA SER A 70 13.66 20.42 25.31
C SER A 70 12.41 21.08 25.86
N ILE A 71 11.44 20.33 26.36
CA ILE A 71 10.25 20.83 27.01
C ILE A 71 10.65 21.53 28.31
N GLY A 72 10.15 22.74 28.53
CA GLY A 72 10.49 23.55 29.71
C GLY A 72 11.75 24.40 29.62
N LYS A 73 12.53 24.30 28.54
CA LYS A 73 13.63 25.22 28.27
C LYS A 73 13.09 26.61 27.87
N VAL A 74 13.90 27.64 28.16
CA VAL A 74 13.55 29.02 27.76
C VAL A 74 13.57 29.11 26.23
N ALA A 75 12.43 29.51 25.62
CA ALA A 75 12.22 29.69 24.19
C ALA A 75 12.69 28.49 23.33
N PRO A 76 12.09 27.30 23.49
CA PRO A 76 12.49 26.14 22.71
C PRO A 76 12.20 26.38 21.22
N GLU A 77 13.12 25.93 20.36
CA GLU A 77 12.99 26.03 18.92
C GLU A 77 13.22 24.66 18.27
N ILE A 78 12.48 24.36 17.21
CA ILE A 78 12.73 23.23 16.33
C ILE A 78 13.52 23.77 15.13
N GLN A 79 14.66 23.15 14.80
CA GLN A 79 15.46 23.53 13.64
C GLN A 79 15.67 22.32 12.73
N LEU A 80 15.39 22.50 11.44
CA LEU A 80 15.66 21.54 10.38
C LEU A 80 16.55 22.25 9.33
N GLU A 81 17.70 21.66 9.03
CA GLU A 81 18.62 22.17 8.01
C GLU A 81 18.99 21.06 7.04
N LEU A 82 18.74 21.29 5.75
CA LEU A 82 18.98 20.33 4.67
C LEU A 82 19.98 20.97 3.68
N ALA A 83 21.13 20.33 3.50
CA ALA A 83 22.07 20.66 2.45
C ALA A 83 21.86 19.74 1.25
N PHE A 84 21.75 20.30 0.05
CA PHE A 84 21.57 19.51 -1.17
C PHE A 84 22.25 20.19 -2.38
N GLU A 85 22.55 19.38 -3.37
CA GLU A 85 22.95 19.83 -4.72
C GLU A 85 21.79 19.61 -5.67
N GLY A 86 21.56 20.54 -6.57
CA GLY A 86 20.47 20.42 -7.53
C GLY A 86 20.58 21.37 -8.71
N MET A 87 19.78 21.12 -9.74
CA MET A 87 19.79 21.89 -10.98
C MET A 87 18.74 22.99 -10.98
N VAL A 88 19.16 24.21 -11.30
CA VAL A 88 18.24 25.31 -11.63
C VAL A 88 18.76 25.96 -12.90
N LEU A 89 17.90 26.11 -13.91
CA LEU A 89 18.23 26.67 -15.23
C LEU A 89 19.45 26.01 -15.90
N GLY A 90 19.59 24.68 -15.74
CA GLY A 90 20.68 23.90 -16.35
C GLY A 90 22.03 23.99 -15.63
N GLN A 91 22.11 24.67 -14.49
CA GLN A 91 23.32 24.75 -13.66
C GLN A 91 23.17 24.00 -12.37
N ASN A 92 24.12 23.13 -12.05
CA ASN A 92 24.17 22.43 -10.75
C ASN A 92 24.73 23.38 -9.69
N GLN A 93 24.01 23.54 -8.59
CA GLN A 93 24.34 24.44 -7.49
C GLN A 93 24.14 23.79 -6.14
N LYS A 94 24.85 24.34 -5.13
CA LYS A 94 24.74 23.91 -3.74
C LYS A 94 23.79 24.79 -2.98
N TYR A 95 22.89 24.14 -2.24
CA TYR A 95 21.86 24.80 -1.44
C TYR A 95 21.94 24.34 0.00
N VAL A 96 21.71 25.26 0.94
CA VAL A 96 21.48 24.96 2.36
C VAL A 96 20.17 25.62 2.75
N LEU A 97 19.15 24.81 2.97
CA LEU A 97 17.81 25.22 3.38
C LEU A 97 17.65 24.98 4.87
N ARG A 98 17.42 26.04 5.62
CA ARG A 98 17.19 25.97 7.08
C ARG A 98 15.80 26.50 7.39
N ARG A 99 15.06 25.76 8.20
CA ARG A 99 13.77 26.15 8.78
C ARG A 99 13.83 26.11 10.29
N ILE A 100 13.35 27.18 10.93
CA ILE A 100 13.30 27.34 12.38
C ILE A 100 11.87 27.62 12.77
N TYR A 101 11.36 26.84 13.70
CA TYR A 101 10.02 26.99 14.26
C TYR A 101 10.12 27.33 15.75
N LYS A 102 9.39 28.35 16.17
CA LYS A 102 9.31 28.79 17.55
C LYS A 102 7.94 29.36 17.87
N LEU A 103 7.62 29.47 19.14
CA LEU A 103 6.43 30.17 19.58
C LEU A 103 6.75 31.68 19.74
N ASN A 104 5.85 32.54 19.26
CA ASN A 104 5.91 33.97 19.52
C ASN A 104 5.42 34.27 20.94
N PRO A 105 5.54 35.53 21.45
CA PRO A 105 5.03 35.91 22.79
C PRO A 105 3.54 35.66 22.99
N SER A 106 2.76 35.46 21.91
CA SER A 106 1.33 35.15 21.96
C SER A 106 1.06 33.66 21.80
N ASP A 107 2.05 32.80 22.02
CA ASP A 107 1.96 31.34 21.92
C ASP A 107 1.57 30.81 20.52
N LYS A 108 1.74 31.59 19.47
CA LYS A 108 1.47 31.16 18.08
C LYS A 108 2.75 30.67 17.43
N PRO A 109 2.70 29.52 16.70
CA PRO A 109 3.84 29.03 15.94
C PRO A 109 4.26 30.02 14.85
N VAL A 110 5.57 30.26 14.76
CA VAL A 110 6.19 31.11 13.75
C VAL A 110 7.30 30.33 13.07
N GLU A 111 7.32 30.36 11.75
CA GLU A 111 8.36 29.77 10.91
C GLU A 111 9.30 30.88 10.39
N SER A 112 10.60 30.60 10.40
CA SER A 112 11.64 31.37 9.72
C SER A 112 12.38 30.46 8.76
N VAL A 113 12.49 30.84 7.51
CA VAL A 113 13.14 30.09 6.43
C VAL A 113 14.32 30.87 5.91
N MET A 114 15.44 30.19 5.75
CA MET A 114 16.66 30.72 5.14
C MET A 114 17.18 29.71 4.12
N LEU A 115 17.34 30.15 2.88
CA LEU A 115 18.01 29.40 1.81
C LEU A 115 19.30 30.12 1.44
N ASN A 116 20.41 29.41 1.55
CA ASN A 116 21.72 29.88 1.06
C ASN A 116 22.02 29.19 -0.26
N MET A 117 22.35 29.97 -1.28
CA MET A 117 22.76 29.54 -2.61
C MET A 117 24.06 30.24 -3.01
N ASN A 118 25.20 29.57 -2.91
CA ASN A 118 26.53 30.10 -3.29
C ASN A 118 26.83 31.49 -2.67
N GLY A 119 26.45 31.71 -1.41
CA GLY A 119 26.64 32.98 -0.70
C GLY A 119 25.46 33.95 -0.78
N ASN A 120 24.52 33.77 -1.71
CA ASN A 120 23.28 34.53 -1.74
C ASN A 120 22.28 33.92 -0.74
N GLN A 121 21.67 34.78 0.07
CA GLN A 121 20.73 34.36 1.07
C GLN A 121 19.30 34.88 0.79
N PHE A 122 18.35 33.97 0.78
CA PHE A 122 16.91 34.30 0.72
C PHE A 122 16.30 33.98 2.09
N ILE A 123 15.80 35.03 2.75
CA ILE A 123 15.26 34.92 4.11
C ILE A 123 13.83 35.40 4.10
N TYR A 124 12.93 34.62 4.69
CA TYR A 124 11.56 35.04 4.95
C TYR A 124 11.02 34.35 6.21
N GLY A 125 9.93 34.88 6.77
CA GLY A 125 9.28 34.28 7.93
C GLY A 125 7.80 34.61 7.96
N THR A 126 7.01 33.77 8.60
CA THR A 126 5.55 33.94 8.72
C THR A 126 5.18 35.20 9.52
N ALA A 127 6.07 35.70 10.37
CA ALA A 127 5.90 36.94 11.09
C ALA A 127 6.18 38.21 10.25
N MET A 128 6.78 38.07 9.06
CA MET A 128 7.08 39.20 8.18
C MET A 128 5.85 39.62 7.38
N PRO A 129 5.68 40.95 7.09
CA PRO A 129 4.66 41.42 6.16
C PRO A 129 4.79 40.78 4.80
N LEU A 130 3.67 40.53 4.11
CA LEU A 130 3.65 39.93 2.76
C LEU A 130 4.53 40.67 1.75
N SER A 131 4.54 42.00 1.77
CA SER A 131 5.35 42.85 0.88
C SER A 131 6.86 42.64 1.02
N GLN A 132 7.33 42.22 2.21
CA GLN A 132 8.76 42.01 2.47
C GLN A 132 9.19 40.57 2.21
N ARG A 133 8.29 39.58 2.39
CA ARG A 133 8.64 38.16 2.25
C ARG A 133 8.38 37.58 0.87
N ALA A 134 7.45 38.17 0.09
CA ALA A 134 6.93 37.58 -1.14
C ALA A 134 8.02 37.19 -2.14
N GLN A 135 9.00 38.05 -2.35
CA GLN A 135 10.10 37.81 -3.32
C GLN A 135 11.00 36.65 -2.86
N SER A 136 11.42 36.62 -1.59
CA SER A 136 12.27 35.55 -1.06
C SER A 136 11.53 34.21 -1.01
N GLU A 137 10.27 34.24 -0.58
CA GLU A 137 9.39 33.07 -0.56
C GLU A 137 9.19 32.48 -1.96
N GLN A 138 8.93 33.32 -2.96
CA GLN A 138 8.80 32.91 -4.35
C GLN A 138 10.10 32.27 -4.90
N GLN A 139 11.27 32.85 -4.59
CA GLN A 139 12.55 32.30 -5.03
C GLN A 139 12.84 30.95 -4.36
N VAL A 140 12.62 30.80 -3.05
CA VAL A 140 12.79 29.53 -2.33
C VAL A 140 11.86 28.46 -2.91
N ASN A 141 10.58 28.78 -3.10
CA ASN A 141 9.59 27.86 -3.68
C ASN A 141 9.96 27.45 -5.12
N LYS A 142 10.47 28.40 -5.94
CA LYS A 142 10.95 28.12 -7.30
C LYS A 142 12.11 27.11 -7.29
N ILE A 143 13.06 27.26 -6.38
CA ILE A 143 14.22 26.37 -6.26
C ILE A 143 13.76 24.98 -5.79
N ILE A 144 12.89 24.89 -4.78
CA ILE A 144 12.36 23.61 -4.31
C ILE A 144 11.57 22.92 -5.43
N LYS A 145 10.66 23.65 -6.11
CA LYS A 145 9.87 23.09 -7.22
C LYS A 145 10.73 22.63 -8.40
N ALA A 146 11.84 23.32 -8.68
CA ALA A 146 12.74 22.90 -9.75
C ALA A 146 13.51 21.61 -9.43
N ASN A 147 13.71 21.29 -8.16
CA ASN A 147 14.48 20.11 -7.71
C ASN A 147 13.61 18.92 -7.29
N LEU A 148 12.61 19.15 -6.45
CA LEU A 148 11.62 18.15 -6.03
C LEU A 148 10.32 18.86 -5.66
N PRO A 149 9.36 18.99 -6.58
CA PRO A 149 8.03 19.52 -6.27
C PRO A 149 7.34 18.72 -5.18
N GLN A 150 6.57 19.40 -4.30
CA GLN A 150 5.87 18.75 -3.19
C GLN A 150 4.89 17.68 -3.67
N GLU A 151 4.22 17.92 -4.79
CA GLU A 151 3.26 17.01 -5.41
C GLU A 151 3.90 15.68 -5.80
N LEU A 152 5.21 15.72 -6.12
CA LEU A 152 5.99 14.56 -6.52
C LEU A 152 6.70 13.87 -5.34
N SER A 153 6.87 14.57 -4.22
CA SER A 153 7.66 14.05 -3.09
C SER A 153 7.20 12.68 -2.61
N LYS A 154 5.89 12.44 -2.58
CA LYS A 154 5.27 11.17 -2.16
C LYS A 154 5.69 9.95 -3.00
N TYR A 155 6.30 10.15 -4.17
CA TYR A 155 6.78 9.07 -5.05
C TYR A 155 8.26 8.78 -4.91
N PHE A 156 8.98 9.71 -4.32
CA PHE A 156 10.42 9.62 -4.12
C PHE A 156 10.77 9.48 -2.65
N LEU A 157 9.95 10.06 -1.80
CA LEU A 157 10.05 9.97 -0.35
C LEU A 157 8.78 9.26 0.14
N PHE A 158 8.80 7.96 0.36
CA PHE A 158 7.59 7.18 0.68
C PHE A 158 7.83 6.08 1.71
N ASP A 159 6.77 5.77 2.45
CA ASP A 159 6.68 4.62 3.33
C ASP A 159 6.09 3.44 2.54
N ALA A 160 6.82 2.33 2.45
CA ALA A 160 6.41 1.18 1.68
C ALA A 160 5.14 0.49 2.24
N MET A 161 4.84 0.63 3.53
CA MET A 161 3.61 0.10 4.12
C MET A 161 2.36 0.90 3.72
N GLN A 162 2.49 2.24 3.54
CA GLN A 162 1.39 3.08 3.06
C GLN A 162 1.15 2.90 1.56
N SER A 163 2.05 2.24 0.85
CA SER A 163 1.95 2.03 -0.58
C SER A 163 0.72 1.21 -1.01
N SER A 164 0.15 0.41 -0.12
CA SER A 164 -1.11 -0.31 -0.38
C SER A 164 -2.32 0.63 -0.58
N GLU A 165 -2.31 1.82 0.04
CA GLU A 165 -3.34 2.84 -0.21
C GLU A 165 -3.22 3.46 -1.60
N LEU A 166 -2.02 3.51 -2.16
CA LEU A 166 -1.76 4.02 -3.51
C LEU A 166 -2.36 3.14 -4.60
N LEU A 167 -2.70 1.88 -4.30
CA LEU A 167 -3.31 0.94 -5.26
C LEU A 167 -4.82 0.94 -5.27
N LYS A 168 -5.49 1.74 -4.45
CA LYS A 168 -6.92 1.98 -4.63
C LYS A 168 -7.11 2.62 -6.01
N GLU A 169 -7.96 2.02 -6.84
CA GLU A 169 -8.12 2.35 -8.27
C GLU A 169 -8.23 3.86 -8.54
N ASN A 170 -8.97 4.58 -7.71
CA ASN A 170 -9.19 6.02 -7.86
C ASN A 170 -7.95 6.86 -7.50
N VAL A 171 -7.19 6.46 -6.48
CA VAL A 171 -5.97 7.15 -6.05
C VAL A 171 -4.85 6.90 -7.06
N PHE A 172 -4.75 5.67 -7.56
CA PHE A 172 -3.75 5.24 -8.50
C PHE A 172 -3.87 5.95 -9.86
N ALA A 173 -5.09 6.04 -10.40
CA ALA A 173 -5.36 6.76 -11.64
C ALA A 173 -4.97 8.25 -11.55
N GLN A 174 -5.33 8.92 -10.45
CA GLN A 174 -4.98 10.32 -10.22
C GLN A 174 -3.47 10.52 -10.07
N ILE A 175 -2.80 9.62 -9.35
CA ILE A 175 -1.35 9.64 -9.18
C ILE A 175 -0.62 9.59 -10.51
N ILE A 176 -1.04 8.69 -11.40
CA ILE A 176 -0.38 8.55 -12.70
C ILE A 176 -0.69 9.73 -13.60
N LYS A 177 -1.92 10.24 -13.59
CA LYS A 177 -2.32 11.46 -14.32
C LYS A 177 -1.44 12.64 -13.89
N ASP A 178 -1.34 12.90 -12.58
CA ASP A 178 -0.53 13.99 -12.03
C ASP A 178 0.96 13.83 -12.37
N ASN A 179 1.46 12.59 -12.35
CA ASN A 179 2.85 12.32 -12.69
C ASN A 179 3.15 12.48 -14.17
N ILE A 180 2.28 11.99 -15.04
CA ILE A 180 2.47 12.18 -16.48
C ILE A 180 2.45 13.67 -16.81
N GLN A 181 1.56 14.44 -16.23
CA GLN A 181 1.48 15.90 -16.47
C GLN A 181 2.68 16.66 -15.89
N ASN A 182 3.09 16.35 -14.68
CA ASN A 182 4.10 17.14 -13.95
C ASN A 182 5.53 16.62 -14.12
N VAL A 183 5.77 15.30 -14.04
CA VAL A 183 7.12 14.70 -14.13
C VAL A 183 7.64 14.73 -15.56
N MET A 184 6.76 14.63 -16.54
CA MET A 184 7.15 14.51 -17.96
C MET A 184 7.31 15.85 -18.68
N GLY A 185 7.21 16.97 -17.96
CA GLY A 185 7.45 18.28 -18.54
C GLY A 185 6.39 18.78 -19.52
N PHE A 186 5.18 18.16 -19.56
CA PHE A 186 4.07 18.63 -20.40
C PHE A 186 3.65 20.05 -20.05
N ASN A 187 3.74 20.42 -18.77
CA ASN A 187 3.45 21.77 -18.32
C ASN A 187 4.31 22.84 -19.03
N LYS A 188 5.53 22.51 -19.48
CA LYS A 188 6.37 23.43 -20.25
C LYS A 188 5.73 23.79 -21.60
N TYR A 189 5.20 22.80 -22.30
CA TYR A 189 4.57 23.01 -23.61
C TYR A 189 3.23 23.73 -23.49
N LEU A 190 2.45 23.43 -22.42
CA LEU A 190 1.23 24.18 -22.11
C LEU A 190 1.56 25.64 -21.74
N GLN A 191 2.62 25.90 -20.97
CA GLN A 191 3.07 27.26 -20.69
C GLN A 191 3.56 27.99 -21.93
N LEU A 192 4.29 27.32 -22.82
CA LEU A 192 4.73 27.89 -24.10
C LEU A 192 3.54 28.18 -25.02
N LYS A 193 2.54 27.31 -25.05
CA LYS A 193 1.26 27.56 -25.74
C LYS A 193 0.61 28.83 -25.21
N ASN A 194 0.41 28.93 -23.89
CA ASN A 194 -0.24 30.09 -23.26
C ASN A 194 0.57 31.38 -23.47
N ALA A 195 1.90 31.29 -23.38
CA ALA A 195 2.77 32.45 -23.67
C ALA A 195 2.69 32.89 -25.14
N SER A 196 2.64 31.94 -26.09
CA SER A 196 2.49 32.26 -27.51
C SER A 196 1.14 32.90 -27.81
N GLU A 197 0.07 32.46 -27.15
CA GLU A 197 -1.27 33.07 -27.25
C GLU A 197 -1.27 34.50 -26.73
N HIS A 198 -0.65 34.76 -25.57
CA HIS A 198 -0.56 36.11 -25.00
C HIS A 198 0.19 37.05 -25.91
N ILE A 199 1.36 36.65 -26.45
CA ILE A 199 2.15 37.44 -27.40
C ILE A 199 1.37 37.67 -28.69
N GLN A 200 0.64 36.64 -29.19
CA GLN A 200 -0.22 36.78 -30.37
C GLN A 200 -1.31 37.82 -30.15
N GLN A 201 -1.96 37.83 -28.98
CA GLN A 201 -2.99 38.81 -28.62
C GLN A 201 -2.46 40.23 -28.55
N GLU A 202 -1.27 40.44 -27.90
CA GLU A 202 -0.63 41.76 -27.83
C GLU A 202 -0.30 42.31 -29.25
N TRP A 203 0.22 41.44 -30.12
CA TRP A 203 0.56 41.83 -31.48
C TRP A 203 -0.65 42.05 -32.37
N ALA A 204 -1.69 41.22 -32.22
CA ALA A 204 -2.94 41.41 -32.93
C ALA A 204 -3.55 42.77 -32.61
N ALA A 205 -3.60 43.11 -31.33
CA ALA A 205 -4.15 44.41 -30.91
C ALA A 205 -3.32 45.62 -31.38
N GLN A 206 -2.00 45.48 -31.48
CA GLN A 206 -1.13 46.57 -32.02
C GLN A 206 -1.33 46.83 -33.52
N ARG A 207 -1.87 45.87 -34.28
CA ARG A 207 -2.08 45.94 -35.73
C ARG A 207 -3.45 46.46 -36.11
N LEU A 208 -4.41 46.50 -35.16
CA LEU A 208 -5.68 47.08 -35.43
C LEU A 208 -5.59 48.61 -35.60
N GLU A 209 -5.94 49.14 -36.77
CA GLU A 209 -5.77 50.56 -37.11
C GLU A 209 -6.65 51.48 -36.27
N ALA A 210 -7.81 50.98 -35.84
CA ALA A 210 -8.76 51.75 -35.05
C ALA A 210 -8.58 51.39 -33.53
N GLN A 211 -8.31 52.40 -32.70
CA GLN A 211 -8.14 52.25 -31.27
C GLN A 211 -9.35 51.54 -30.59
N LYS A 212 -10.56 51.76 -31.12
CA LYS A 212 -11.80 51.10 -30.64
C LYS A 212 -11.84 49.59 -30.95
N GLU A 213 -11.34 49.15 -32.09
CA GLU A 213 -11.26 47.73 -32.49
C GLU A 213 -10.19 47.00 -31.68
N ALA A 214 -9.06 47.67 -31.39
CA ALA A 214 -8.05 47.12 -30.49
C ALA A 214 -8.56 46.95 -29.06
N GLU A 215 -9.32 47.92 -28.56
CA GLU A 215 -9.94 47.82 -27.22
C GLU A 215 -11.00 46.69 -27.17
N GLU A 216 -11.83 46.56 -28.22
CA GLU A 216 -12.83 45.46 -28.33
C GLU A 216 -12.14 44.09 -28.40
N TYR A 217 -11.06 43.96 -29.18
CA TYR A 217 -10.27 42.72 -29.25
C TYR A 217 -9.68 42.32 -27.92
N TYR A 218 -9.08 43.27 -27.19
CA TYR A 218 -8.54 43.03 -25.87
C TYR A 218 -9.63 42.59 -24.88
N GLN A 219 -10.79 43.27 -24.89
CA GLN A 219 -11.89 42.92 -24.00
C GLN A 219 -12.41 41.47 -24.26
N LEU A 220 -12.53 41.09 -25.54
CA LEU A 220 -12.96 39.75 -25.92
C LEU A 220 -11.92 38.69 -25.49
N CYS A 221 -10.62 39.01 -25.62
CA CYS A 221 -9.55 38.11 -25.18
C CYS A 221 -9.50 37.98 -23.65
N GLU A 222 -9.68 39.08 -22.92
CA GLU A 222 -9.74 39.09 -21.44
C GLU A 222 -10.94 38.29 -20.95
N GLU A 223 -12.15 38.54 -21.51
CA GLU A 223 -13.37 37.81 -21.18
C GLU A 223 -13.21 36.29 -21.43
N ARG A 224 -12.60 35.91 -22.56
CA ARG A 224 -12.30 34.51 -22.85
C ARG A 224 -11.35 33.89 -21.82
N ASN A 225 -10.27 34.63 -21.47
CA ASN A 225 -9.27 34.14 -20.52
C ASN A 225 -9.85 33.98 -19.11
N ASP A 226 -10.72 34.89 -18.69
CA ASP A 226 -11.43 34.81 -17.42
C ASP A 226 -12.36 33.58 -17.38
N LEU A 227 -13.11 33.35 -18.48
CA LEU A 227 -13.97 32.17 -18.58
C LEU A 227 -13.18 30.87 -18.57
N LEU A 228 -12.00 30.81 -19.23
CA LEU A 228 -11.10 29.67 -19.21
C LEU A 228 -10.53 29.42 -17.80
N GLN A 229 -10.17 30.48 -17.07
CA GLN A 229 -9.72 30.37 -15.69
C GLN A 229 -10.81 29.81 -14.77
N ILE A 230 -12.03 30.37 -14.86
CA ILE A 230 -13.19 29.88 -14.12
C ILE A 230 -13.51 28.42 -14.48
N GLN A 231 -13.36 28.04 -15.76
CA GLN A 231 -13.56 26.66 -16.20
C GLN A 231 -12.53 25.71 -15.59
N SER A 232 -11.27 26.13 -15.51
CA SER A 232 -10.20 25.38 -14.86
C SER A 232 -10.47 25.18 -13.35
N ASP A 233 -10.87 26.25 -12.66
CA ASP A 233 -11.18 26.21 -11.22
C ASP A 233 -12.39 25.30 -10.93
N ASN A 234 -13.39 25.33 -11.83
CA ASN A 234 -14.55 24.44 -11.70
C ASN A 234 -14.22 22.98 -11.97
N THR A 235 -13.32 22.69 -12.89
CA THR A 235 -12.83 21.32 -13.12
C THR A 235 -12.17 20.78 -11.86
N ALA A 236 -11.35 21.57 -11.20
CA ALA A 236 -10.74 21.20 -9.93
C ALA A 236 -11.78 20.92 -8.82
N LYS A 237 -12.87 21.73 -8.77
CA LYS A 237 -13.97 21.50 -7.82
C LYS A 237 -14.78 20.25 -8.17
N GLN A 238 -15.05 20.00 -9.47
CA GLN A 238 -15.71 18.78 -9.92
C GLN A 238 -14.92 17.54 -9.50
N ASP A 239 -13.61 17.54 -9.68
CA ASP A 239 -12.73 16.43 -9.27
C ASP A 239 -12.76 16.20 -7.76
N GLN A 240 -12.79 17.29 -6.95
CA GLN A 240 -12.92 17.19 -5.49
C GLN A 240 -14.29 16.62 -5.06
N LEU A 241 -15.37 17.11 -5.65
CA LEU A 241 -16.71 16.61 -5.38
C LEU A 241 -16.90 15.16 -5.82
N TYR A 242 -16.36 14.81 -6.98
CA TYR A 242 -16.40 13.44 -7.47
C TYR A 242 -15.68 12.49 -6.51
N LYS A 243 -14.50 12.87 -6.03
CA LYS A 243 -13.77 12.12 -5.02
C LYS A 243 -14.56 11.98 -3.72
N TYR A 244 -15.13 13.07 -3.25
CA TYR A 244 -15.99 13.07 -2.06
C TYR A 244 -17.19 12.12 -2.21
N LEU A 245 -17.87 12.14 -3.37
CA LEU A 245 -19.00 11.27 -3.65
C LEU A 245 -18.61 9.79 -3.71
N VAL A 246 -17.44 9.47 -4.28
CA VAL A 246 -16.90 8.11 -4.31
C VAL A 246 -16.57 7.62 -2.90
N ASP A 247 -15.91 8.45 -2.10
CA ASP A 247 -15.55 8.11 -0.71
C ASP A 247 -16.80 7.93 0.19
N MET A 248 -17.86 8.70 -0.08
CA MET A 248 -19.12 8.64 0.67
C MET A 248 -20.14 7.65 0.14
N GLN A 249 -19.90 7.04 -1.02
CA GLN A 249 -20.88 6.18 -1.71
C GLN A 249 -21.31 4.96 -0.88
N GLU A 250 -20.37 4.34 -0.17
CA GLU A 250 -20.66 3.20 0.71
C GLU A 250 -21.51 3.63 1.91
N GLU A 251 -21.17 4.78 2.52
CA GLU A 251 -21.94 5.35 3.64
C GLU A 251 -23.34 5.78 3.20
N TYR A 252 -23.47 6.39 2.03
CA TYR A 252 -24.76 6.77 1.44
C TYR A 252 -25.65 5.55 1.16
N ASN A 253 -25.08 4.50 0.56
CA ASN A 253 -25.81 3.27 0.28
C ASN A 253 -26.29 2.60 1.57
N ALA A 254 -25.43 2.53 2.59
CA ALA A 254 -25.78 2.00 3.90
C ALA A 254 -26.85 2.87 4.61
N ALA A 255 -26.75 4.20 4.53
CA ALA A 255 -27.74 5.12 5.06
C ALA A 255 -29.10 4.99 4.36
N LYS A 256 -29.11 4.82 3.05
CA LYS A 256 -30.32 4.63 2.25
C LYS A 256 -31.00 3.28 2.48
N GLU A 257 -30.22 2.20 2.63
CA GLU A 257 -30.72 0.89 3.04
C GLU A 257 -31.22 0.91 4.48
N GLY A 258 -30.52 1.55 5.39
CA GLY A 258 -30.91 1.73 6.79
C GLY A 258 -32.20 2.54 6.97
N ALA A 259 -32.40 3.57 6.14
CA ALA A 259 -33.65 4.37 6.13
C ALA A 259 -34.86 3.55 5.59
N LYS A 260 -34.60 2.54 4.75
CA LYS A 260 -35.66 1.66 4.22
C LYS A 260 -35.99 0.49 5.14
N ASN A 261 -35.03 -0.04 5.89
CA ASN A 261 -35.21 -1.25 6.71
C ASN A 261 -34.34 -1.21 7.98
N SER A 262 -34.71 -0.43 8.98
CA SER A 262 -33.98 -0.40 10.27
C SER A 262 -33.85 -1.77 10.94
N ALA A 263 -34.92 -2.61 10.89
CA ALA A 263 -34.90 -3.95 11.44
C ALA A 263 -33.97 -4.93 10.69
N GLU A 264 -33.79 -4.77 9.39
CA GLU A 264 -32.86 -5.60 8.61
C GLU A 264 -31.41 -5.20 8.84
N THR A 265 -31.17 -3.90 9.03
CA THR A 265 -29.84 -3.37 9.35
C THR A 265 -29.40 -3.81 10.74
N GLU A 266 -30.30 -3.80 11.75
CA GLU A 266 -30.04 -4.34 13.07
C GLU A 266 -29.67 -5.82 13.03
N ARG A 267 -30.42 -6.64 12.27
CA ARG A 267 -30.07 -8.06 12.08
C ARG A 267 -28.71 -8.28 11.40
N LYS A 268 -28.37 -7.46 10.40
CA LYS A 268 -27.05 -7.52 9.76
C LYS A 268 -25.92 -7.19 10.74
N ILE A 269 -26.12 -6.20 11.62
CA ILE A 269 -25.18 -5.86 12.68
C ILE A 269 -25.04 -7.04 13.66
N GLU A 270 -26.14 -7.63 14.13
CA GLU A 270 -26.12 -8.76 15.04
C GLU A 270 -25.34 -9.96 14.44
N VAL A 271 -25.55 -10.27 13.16
CA VAL A 271 -24.82 -11.35 12.47
C VAL A 271 -23.32 -11.06 12.39
N LEU A 272 -22.95 -9.82 12.06
CA LEU A 272 -21.53 -9.43 12.00
C LEU A 272 -20.89 -9.43 13.40
N GLU A 273 -21.59 -8.96 14.43
CA GLU A 273 -21.14 -9.01 15.81
C GLU A 273 -20.99 -10.44 16.34
N ALA A 274 -21.91 -11.33 15.97
CA ALA A 274 -21.80 -12.75 16.29
C ALA A 274 -20.54 -13.36 15.65
N SER A 275 -20.28 -13.07 14.37
CA SER A 275 -19.08 -13.54 13.66
C SER A 275 -17.79 -13.00 14.28
N ILE A 276 -17.77 -11.74 14.68
CA ILE A 276 -16.63 -11.12 15.38
C ILE A 276 -16.41 -11.77 16.76
N ASN A 277 -17.47 -12.04 17.49
CA ASN A 277 -17.39 -12.69 18.80
C ASN A 277 -16.90 -14.14 18.66
N GLU A 278 -17.39 -14.89 17.67
CA GLU A 278 -16.85 -16.22 17.34
C GLU A 278 -15.35 -16.19 17.04
N THR A 279 -14.89 -15.20 16.27
CA THR A 279 -13.47 -15.04 15.95
C THR A 279 -12.65 -14.72 17.21
N LYS A 280 -13.17 -13.87 18.11
CA LYS A 280 -12.53 -13.57 19.40
C LYS A 280 -12.47 -14.79 20.32
N ASP A 281 -13.54 -15.56 20.36
CA ASP A 281 -13.60 -16.78 21.18
C ASP A 281 -12.68 -17.88 20.64
N LEU A 282 -12.61 -18.02 19.31
CA LEU A 282 -11.65 -18.89 18.66
C LEU A 282 -10.21 -18.47 18.99
N SER A 283 -9.92 -17.17 18.90
CA SER A 283 -8.61 -16.62 19.27
C SER A 283 -8.25 -16.87 20.75
N ARG A 284 -9.21 -16.73 21.66
CA ARG A 284 -9.00 -17.05 23.08
C ARG A 284 -8.73 -18.54 23.28
N ARG A 285 -9.50 -19.42 22.65
CA ARG A 285 -9.30 -20.87 22.72
C ARG A 285 -7.93 -21.27 22.16
N TYR A 286 -7.58 -20.73 21.00
CA TYR A 286 -6.28 -20.92 20.37
C TYR A 286 -5.14 -20.53 21.33
N ASN A 287 -5.19 -19.33 21.90
CA ASN A 287 -4.17 -18.85 22.83
C ASN A 287 -4.07 -19.70 24.12
N THR A 288 -5.21 -20.22 24.59
CA THR A 288 -5.26 -21.10 25.77
C THR A 288 -4.61 -22.45 25.46
N GLN A 289 -4.95 -23.04 24.32
CA GLN A 289 -4.36 -24.31 23.88
C GLN A 289 -2.89 -24.16 23.54
N LEU A 290 -2.51 -23.05 22.89
CA LEU A 290 -1.11 -22.74 22.62
C LEU A 290 -0.28 -22.66 23.90
N LYS A 291 -0.81 -22.04 24.98
CA LYS A 291 -0.16 -22.01 26.27
C LYS A 291 0.03 -23.41 26.87
N LEU A 292 -1.02 -24.24 26.83
CA LEU A 292 -0.95 -25.61 27.32
C LEU A 292 0.12 -26.43 26.56
N ILE A 293 0.19 -26.24 25.23
CA ILE A 293 1.20 -26.93 24.42
C ILE A 293 2.61 -26.39 24.73
N ILE A 294 2.79 -25.08 24.94
CA ILE A 294 4.07 -24.49 25.31
C ILE A 294 4.53 -25.04 26.66
N ASP A 295 3.65 -25.19 27.64
CA ASP A 295 3.96 -25.74 28.96
C ASP A 295 4.36 -27.24 28.92
N THR A 296 3.93 -27.97 27.86
CA THR A 296 4.25 -29.41 27.66
C THR A 296 5.30 -29.64 26.56
N LEU A 297 5.90 -28.58 26.04
CA LEU A 297 6.70 -28.58 24.82
C LEU A 297 8.00 -29.39 24.91
N GLU A 298 8.58 -29.55 26.11
CA GLU A 298 9.86 -30.23 26.30
C GLU A 298 9.87 -31.69 25.80
N MET A 299 8.80 -32.44 26.06
CA MET A 299 8.72 -33.86 25.62
C MET A 299 8.59 -33.98 24.10
N ASN A 300 7.82 -33.07 23.46
CA ASN A 300 7.53 -33.12 22.02
C ASN A 300 8.70 -32.61 21.16
N ILE A 301 9.50 -31.66 21.67
CA ILE A 301 10.66 -31.12 20.98
C ILE A 301 11.83 -32.12 21.04
N PHE A 302 12.07 -32.71 22.22
CA PHE A 302 13.26 -33.59 22.40
C PHE A 302 13.05 -34.98 21.79
N PHE A 303 11.81 -35.50 21.73
CA PHE A 303 11.52 -36.87 21.27
C PHE A 303 10.37 -37.03 20.28
N PRO A 304 10.25 -36.23 19.21
CA PRO A 304 9.08 -36.25 18.33
C PRO A 304 8.89 -37.59 17.60
N LYS A 305 9.97 -38.24 17.22
CA LYS A 305 9.91 -39.58 16.57
C LYS A 305 9.48 -40.70 17.54
N LEU A 306 9.90 -40.61 18.80
CA LEU A 306 9.52 -41.58 19.83
C LEU A 306 8.03 -41.42 20.18
N ALA A 307 7.59 -40.18 20.36
CA ALA A 307 6.18 -39.87 20.64
C ALA A 307 5.25 -40.35 19.49
N ALA A 308 5.62 -40.09 18.25
CA ALA A 308 4.88 -40.57 17.08
C ALA A 308 4.91 -42.11 16.96
N GLY A 309 6.03 -42.76 17.29
CA GLY A 309 6.16 -44.21 17.29
C GLY A 309 5.25 -44.86 18.33
N ILE A 310 5.22 -44.35 19.58
CA ILE A 310 4.35 -44.80 20.65
C ILE A 310 2.87 -44.61 20.28
N ALA A 311 2.50 -43.45 19.75
CA ALA A 311 1.15 -43.16 19.30
C ALA A 311 0.64 -44.15 18.23
N ASN A 312 1.48 -44.50 17.27
CA ASN A 312 1.15 -45.49 16.24
C ASN A 312 0.95 -46.87 16.83
N GLU A 313 1.82 -47.30 17.74
CA GLU A 313 1.74 -48.62 18.38
C GLU A 313 0.50 -48.74 19.28
N VAL A 314 0.17 -47.68 20.05
CA VAL A 314 -1.06 -47.61 20.83
C VAL A 314 -2.31 -47.66 19.95
N ASN A 315 -2.32 -46.95 18.80
CA ASN A 315 -3.41 -47.03 17.84
C ASN A 315 -3.60 -48.44 17.26
N ASP A 316 -2.51 -49.15 17.00
CA ASP A 316 -2.55 -50.50 16.48
C ASP A 316 -3.08 -51.49 17.55
N ILE A 317 -2.70 -51.31 18.82
CA ILE A 317 -3.25 -52.07 19.96
C ILE A 317 -4.76 -51.86 20.07
N ILE A 318 -5.21 -50.61 20.01
CA ILE A 318 -6.63 -50.27 20.08
C ILE A 318 -7.42 -50.92 18.94
N ARG A 319 -6.94 -50.78 17.71
CA ARG A 319 -7.57 -51.36 16.53
C ARG A 319 -7.67 -52.89 16.62
N GLN A 320 -6.62 -53.56 17.11
CA GLN A 320 -6.62 -55.01 17.25
C GLN A 320 -7.58 -55.46 18.35
N LYS A 321 -7.63 -54.80 19.51
CA LYS A 321 -8.56 -55.13 20.60
C LYS A 321 -10.01 -54.82 20.22
N ASP A 322 -10.30 -53.69 19.59
CA ASP A 322 -11.65 -53.36 19.12
C ASP A 322 -12.12 -54.36 18.03
N ALA A 323 -11.22 -54.81 17.13
CA ALA A 323 -11.54 -55.85 16.15
C ALA A 323 -11.86 -57.18 16.83
N LEU A 324 -11.07 -57.59 17.83
CA LEU A 324 -11.32 -58.82 18.61
C LEU A 324 -12.63 -58.72 19.40
N LYS A 325 -12.98 -57.56 19.94
CA LYS A 325 -14.25 -57.33 20.66
C LYS A 325 -15.45 -57.44 19.71
N CYS A 326 -15.35 -56.85 18.51
CA CYS A 326 -16.37 -57.00 17.47
C CYS A 326 -16.50 -58.46 16.96
N GLU A 327 -15.36 -59.17 16.82
CA GLU A 327 -15.36 -60.61 16.48
C GLU A 327 -16.01 -61.44 17.60
N ALA A 328 -15.73 -61.15 18.88
CA ALA A 328 -16.31 -61.84 20.01
C ALA A 328 -17.82 -61.60 20.16
N GLU A 329 -18.28 -60.38 19.90
CA GLU A 329 -19.72 -60.04 19.89
C GLU A 329 -20.48 -60.71 18.74
N GLY A 330 -19.79 -60.98 17.62
CA GLY A 330 -20.35 -61.68 16.46
C GLY A 330 -20.36 -63.24 16.57
N VAL A 331 -19.71 -63.77 17.60
CA VAL A 331 -19.61 -65.22 17.80
C VAL A 331 -20.93 -65.77 18.37
N LEU A 332 -21.62 -66.62 17.61
CA LEU A 332 -22.84 -67.31 18.08
C LEU A 332 -22.52 -68.36 19.14
N THR A 333 -23.29 -68.35 20.21
CA THR A 333 -23.20 -69.42 21.22
C THR A 333 -23.59 -70.77 20.60
N PRO A 334 -23.10 -71.90 21.14
CA PRO A 334 -23.46 -73.22 20.63
C PRO A 334 -24.98 -73.47 20.54
N ALA A 335 -25.76 -72.93 21.48
CA ALA A 335 -27.21 -73.01 21.46
C ALA A 335 -27.81 -72.15 20.29
N GLN A 336 -27.36 -70.97 20.10
CA GLN A 336 -27.81 -70.09 19.01
C GLN A 336 -27.41 -70.67 17.65
N LEU A 337 -26.18 -71.18 17.53
CA LEU A 337 -25.71 -71.82 16.31
C LEU A 337 -26.54 -73.03 15.95
N LYS A 338 -26.89 -73.85 16.95
CA LYS A 338 -27.75 -75.00 16.77
C LYS A 338 -29.15 -74.60 16.32
N GLU A 339 -29.73 -73.55 16.89
CA GLU A 339 -31.04 -73.01 16.49
C GLU A 339 -31.07 -72.49 15.07
N VAL A 340 -30.09 -71.64 14.71
CA VAL A 340 -29.96 -71.02 13.35
C VAL A 340 -29.70 -72.10 12.30
N THR A 341 -28.78 -73.01 12.59
CA THR A 341 -28.45 -74.14 11.69
C THR A 341 -29.64 -75.05 11.50
N GLY A 342 -30.40 -75.39 12.61
CA GLY A 342 -31.59 -76.16 12.53
C GLY A 342 -32.68 -75.53 11.65
N LYS A 343 -32.91 -74.24 11.78
CA LYS A 343 -33.83 -73.48 10.90
C LYS A 343 -33.40 -73.52 9.44
N ILE A 344 -32.12 -73.30 9.15
CA ILE A 344 -31.56 -73.31 7.79
C ILE A 344 -31.68 -74.70 7.17
N LEU A 345 -31.27 -75.74 7.91
CA LEU A 345 -31.34 -77.09 7.42
C LEU A 345 -32.79 -77.56 7.21
N SER A 346 -33.73 -77.17 8.11
CA SER A 346 -35.16 -77.45 7.94
C SER A 346 -35.68 -76.81 6.64
N TYR A 347 -35.30 -75.55 6.34
CA TYR A 347 -35.69 -74.90 5.10
C TYR A 347 -35.09 -75.57 3.86
N LEU A 348 -33.79 -75.95 3.92
CA LEU A 348 -33.15 -76.64 2.82
C LEU A 348 -33.74 -78.06 2.61
N LYS A 349 -34.03 -78.79 3.66
CA LYS A 349 -34.69 -80.13 3.60
C LYS A 349 -36.12 -80.00 3.07
N PHE A 350 -36.87 -79.01 3.48
CA PHE A 350 -38.22 -78.74 2.99
C PHE A 350 -38.25 -78.44 1.49
N ASN A 351 -37.29 -77.66 0.99
CA ASN A 351 -37.19 -77.32 -0.44
C ASN A 351 -36.40 -78.34 -1.26
N LEU A 352 -36.08 -79.51 -0.72
CA LEU A 352 -35.27 -80.53 -1.38
C LEU A 352 -33.88 -80.08 -1.89
N LEU A 353 -33.33 -79.08 -1.22
CA LEU A 353 -32.00 -78.51 -1.59
C LEU A 353 -30.86 -79.26 -0.85
N CYS A 354 -31.12 -80.09 0.09
CA CYS A 354 -30.15 -81.01 0.73
C CYS A 354 -30.75 -82.36 1.04
N PRO A 355 -29.92 -83.47 1.18
CA PRO A 355 -30.41 -84.80 1.55
C PRO A 355 -31.08 -84.80 2.89
N LYS A 356 -32.19 -85.59 3.02
CA LYS A 356 -32.92 -85.77 4.28
C LYS A 356 -32.12 -86.48 5.38
N THR A 357 -31.03 -87.11 5.04
CA THR A 357 -30.14 -87.91 5.94
C THR A 357 -28.98 -87.03 6.49
N VAL A 358 -28.95 -85.69 6.25
CA VAL A 358 -27.94 -84.85 6.85
C VAL A 358 -28.17 -84.77 8.36
N ASP A 359 -27.16 -85.13 9.13
CA ASP A 359 -27.15 -85.07 10.59
C ASP A 359 -26.89 -83.63 11.03
N ASP A 360 -27.88 -83.06 11.73
CA ASP A 360 -27.83 -81.63 12.13
C ASP A 360 -26.71 -81.40 13.15
N GLU A 361 -26.35 -82.36 13.99
CA GLU A 361 -25.29 -82.27 14.99
C GLU A 361 -23.89 -82.18 14.34
N LEU A 362 -23.63 -82.99 13.28
CA LEU A 362 -22.37 -83.00 12.56
C LEU A 362 -22.11 -81.61 11.83
N VAL A 363 -23.17 -80.97 11.33
CA VAL A 363 -23.06 -79.67 10.70
C VAL A 363 -22.80 -78.58 11.75
N VAL A 364 -23.44 -78.64 12.91
CA VAL A 364 -23.21 -77.74 14.04
C VAL A 364 -21.78 -77.87 14.55
N ASP A 365 -21.28 -79.11 14.74
CA ASP A 365 -19.93 -79.40 15.20
C ASP A 365 -18.86 -78.90 14.19
N TYR A 366 -19.13 -79.08 12.89
CA TYR A 366 -18.26 -78.52 11.86
C TYR A 366 -18.19 -76.97 11.91
N LEU A 367 -19.32 -76.30 11.99
CA LEU A 367 -19.41 -74.86 12.11
C LEU A 367 -18.78 -74.35 13.40
N LEU A 368 -18.92 -75.00 14.51
CA LEU A 368 -18.23 -74.65 15.76
C LEU A 368 -16.74 -74.84 15.66
N ASN A 369 -16.27 -75.86 14.99
CA ASN A 369 -14.82 -76.03 14.72
C ASN A 369 -14.26 -74.99 13.79
N GLN A 370 -15.02 -74.55 12.76
CA GLN A 370 -14.62 -73.45 11.87
C GLN A 370 -14.60 -72.15 12.65
N GLN A 371 -15.56 -71.87 13.47
CA GLN A 371 -15.64 -70.71 14.33
C GLN A 371 -14.45 -70.65 15.31
N LYS A 372 -14.00 -71.73 15.87
CA LYS A 372 -12.82 -71.83 16.73
C LYS A 372 -11.50 -71.57 15.93
N GLN A 373 -11.45 -72.06 14.71
CA GLN A 373 -10.27 -71.86 13.86
C GLN A 373 -10.13 -70.43 13.35
N LEU A 374 -11.22 -69.66 13.27
CA LEU A 374 -11.25 -68.24 12.87
C LEU A 374 -10.92 -67.29 14.01
N GLN A 375 -10.93 -67.77 15.27
CA GLN A 375 -10.54 -66.91 16.41
C GLN A 375 -9.05 -66.57 16.36
N ARG A 376 -8.75 -65.31 16.18
CA ARG A 376 -7.41 -64.79 16.26
C ARG A 376 -6.90 -64.82 17.69
N THR A 377 -5.63 -65.17 17.90
CA THR A 377 -4.94 -65.07 19.18
C THR A 377 -4.79 -63.59 19.59
N ASP A 378 -5.35 -63.24 20.74
CA ASP A 378 -5.15 -61.93 21.32
C ASP A 378 -3.69 -61.74 21.75
N LYS A 379 -2.93 -60.98 21.02
CA LYS A 379 -1.53 -60.67 21.36
C LYS A 379 -1.41 -59.82 22.62
N TYR A 380 -2.49 -59.17 23.01
CA TYR A 380 -2.53 -58.20 24.12
C TYR A 380 -3.48 -58.69 25.24
N ALA A 381 -3.61 -60.02 25.41
CA ALA A 381 -4.41 -60.63 26.43
C ALA A 381 -3.96 -60.29 27.88
N PHE A 382 -2.75 -59.73 28.02
CA PHE A 382 -2.23 -59.27 29.29
C PHE A 382 -2.77 -57.92 29.75
N LEU A 383 -3.41 -57.15 28.84
CA LEU A 383 -4.02 -55.87 29.16
C LEU A 383 -5.46 -56.08 29.63
N ASP A 384 -5.77 -55.66 30.84
CA ASP A 384 -7.14 -55.65 31.33
C ASP A 384 -7.95 -54.47 30.76
N ASP A 385 -9.27 -54.43 30.98
CA ASP A 385 -10.15 -53.39 30.44
C ASP A 385 -9.83 -52.01 31.01
N ALA A 386 -9.35 -51.93 32.26
CA ALA A 386 -8.97 -50.65 32.87
C ALA A 386 -7.66 -50.11 32.27
N GLU A 387 -6.68 -50.97 31.98
CA GLU A 387 -5.44 -50.62 31.32
C GLU A 387 -5.68 -50.22 29.86
N PHE A 388 -6.64 -50.90 29.18
CA PHE A 388 -7.02 -50.55 27.82
C PHE A 388 -7.74 -49.19 27.74
N ASP A 389 -8.60 -48.88 28.69
CA ASP A 389 -9.23 -47.56 28.78
C ASP A 389 -8.19 -46.46 29.14
N ALA A 390 -7.22 -46.79 29.98
CA ALA A 390 -6.09 -45.90 30.26
C ALA A 390 -5.28 -45.61 29.01
N LEU A 391 -4.99 -46.59 28.14
CA LEU A 391 -4.31 -46.42 26.86
C LEU A 391 -5.12 -45.56 25.89
N LYS A 392 -6.45 -45.73 25.81
CA LYS A 392 -7.33 -44.88 25.02
C LYS A 392 -7.27 -43.42 25.51
N ASN A 393 -7.29 -43.22 26.82
CA ASN A 393 -7.19 -41.88 27.40
C ASN A 393 -5.81 -41.23 27.13
N LEU A 394 -4.74 -42.03 27.14
CA LEU A 394 -3.39 -41.57 26.85
C LEU A 394 -3.25 -41.11 25.39
N LEU A 395 -3.91 -41.78 24.46
CA LEU A 395 -3.98 -41.37 23.05
C LEU A 395 -4.77 -40.06 22.85
N ASN A 396 -5.89 -39.94 23.57
CA ASN A 396 -6.71 -38.74 23.53
C ASN A 396 -6.02 -37.52 24.18
N ALA A 397 -5.10 -37.75 25.11
CA ALA A 397 -4.26 -36.74 25.75
C ALA A 397 -2.96 -36.47 24.98
N ASN A 398 -2.77 -37.08 23.79
CA ASN A 398 -1.49 -37.01 23.10
C ASN A 398 -1.31 -35.69 22.35
N ALA A 399 -0.17 -35.01 22.60
CA ALA A 399 0.21 -33.76 22.04
C ALA A 399 0.20 -33.68 20.48
N VAL A 400 0.28 -34.81 19.77
CA VAL A 400 0.19 -34.84 18.31
C VAL A 400 -1.23 -34.45 17.84
N ASN A 401 -2.26 -34.96 18.51
CA ASN A 401 -3.66 -34.57 18.19
C ASN A 401 -3.95 -33.14 18.60
N GLU A 402 -3.35 -32.67 19.70
CA GLU A 402 -3.46 -31.29 20.15
C GLU A 402 -2.77 -30.33 19.15
N PHE A 403 -1.62 -30.71 18.59
CA PHE A 403 -0.92 -29.93 17.55
C PHE A 403 -1.74 -29.86 16.25
N ILE A 404 -2.36 -30.97 15.83
CA ILE A 404 -3.22 -30.98 14.65
C ILE A 404 -4.43 -30.07 14.88
N GLN A 405 -5.08 -30.19 16.03
CA GLN A 405 -6.20 -29.32 16.39
C GLN A 405 -5.79 -27.85 16.48
N LEU A 406 -4.61 -27.54 17.03
CA LEU A 406 -4.10 -26.19 17.10
C LEU A 406 -3.80 -25.63 15.70
N ASN A 407 -3.25 -26.44 14.81
CA ASN A 407 -2.98 -26.05 13.42
C ASN A 407 -4.29 -25.80 12.64
N ASP A 408 -5.30 -26.63 12.83
CA ASP A 408 -6.63 -26.43 12.23
C ASP A 408 -7.28 -25.14 12.77
N MET A 409 -7.18 -24.90 14.09
CA MET A 409 -7.66 -23.67 14.69
C MET A 409 -6.90 -22.45 14.20
N HIS A 410 -5.59 -22.56 13.98
CA HIS A 410 -4.76 -21.50 13.42
C HIS A 410 -5.23 -21.14 12.01
N TYR A 411 -5.40 -22.12 11.15
CA TYR A 411 -5.87 -21.92 9.78
C TYR A 411 -7.26 -21.27 9.73
N ASP A 412 -8.20 -21.76 10.56
CA ASP A 412 -9.52 -21.16 10.66
C ASP A 412 -9.48 -19.73 11.20
N LEU A 413 -8.60 -19.46 12.17
CA LEU A 413 -8.42 -18.14 12.74
C LEU A 413 -7.82 -17.16 11.72
N GLU A 414 -6.79 -17.58 10.98
CA GLU A 414 -6.16 -16.78 9.93
C GLU A 414 -7.17 -16.36 8.87
N LYS A 415 -7.96 -17.31 8.37
CA LYS A 415 -9.03 -17.08 7.40
C LYS A 415 -10.12 -16.11 7.91
N ARG A 416 -10.42 -16.15 9.22
CA ARG A 416 -11.41 -15.24 9.83
C ARG A 416 -10.81 -13.85 10.10
N LEU A 417 -9.51 -13.76 10.41
CA LEU A 417 -8.82 -12.48 10.64
C LEU A 417 -8.71 -11.65 9.37
N ASP A 418 -8.57 -12.25 8.20
CA ASP A 418 -8.54 -11.55 6.92
C ASP A 418 -9.82 -10.72 6.68
N ASN A 419 -10.94 -11.16 7.22
CA ASN A 419 -12.22 -10.47 7.09
C ASN A 419 -12.58 -9.60 8.31
N TYR A 420 -11.86 -9.73 9.41
CA TYR A 420 -12.21 -9.11 10.69
C TYR A 420 -12.25 -7.57 10.61
N ASP A 421 -11.24 -6.96 10.04
CA ASP A 421 -11.16 -5.50 9.89
C ASP A 421 -12.25 -4.95 8.97
N ASN A 422 -12.59 -5.71 7.93
CA ASN A 422 -13.68 -5.35 7.02
C ASN A 422 -15.03 -5.43 7.72
N GLN A 423 -15.26 -6.48 8.54
CA GLN A 423 -16.48 -6.62 9.33
C GLN A 423 -16.63 -5.50 10.37
N LEU A 424 -15.53 -5.11 11.04
CA LEU A 424 -15.52 -3.97 11.96
C LEU A 424 -15.90 -2.67 11.26
N LYS A 425 -15.30 -2.40 10.10
CA LYS A 425 -15.63 -1.22 9.29
C LYS A 425 -17.11 -1.22 8.88
N GLN A 426 -17.61 -2.36 8.43
CA GLN A 426 -19.03 -2.51 8.06
C GLN A 426 -19.96 -2.25 9.22
N ILE A 427 -19.67 -2.75 10.44
CA ILE A 427 -20.48 -2.47 11.63
C ILE A 427 -20.49 -0.97 11.94
N VAL A 428 -19.34 -0.29 11.85
CA VAL A 428 -19.27 1.17 12.09
C VAL A 428 -20.15 1.91 11.09
N ILE A 429 -20.10 1.55 9.82
CA ILE A 429 -20.92 2.14 8.75
C ILE A 429 -22.41 1.89 9.02
N LEU A 430 -22.79 0.63 9.31
CA LEU A 430 -24.16 0.24 9.58
C LEU A 430 -24.71 0.91 10.87
N ARG A 431 -23.91 1.00 11.94
CA ARG A 431 -24.30 1.71 13.17
C ARG A 431 -24.50 3.21 12.94
N ARG A 432 -23.63 3.85 12.13
CA ARG A 432 -23.83 5.25 11.73
C ARG A 432 -25.13 5.42 10.94
N SER A 433 -25.51 4.41 10.17
CA SER A 433 -26.76 4.44 9.41
C SER A 433 -28.02 4.31 10.28
N LEU A 434 -27.94 3.68 11.46
CA LEU A 434 -29.07 3.54 12.42
C LEU A 434 -29.26 4.75 13.31
N VAL A 435 -28.21 5.54 13.57
CA VAL A 435 -28.31 6.79 14.35
C VAL A 435 -28.85 7.87 13.44
N SER A 436 -29.69 8.78 13.92
CA SER A 436 -30.39 9.87 13.19
C SER A 436 -29.55 10.72 12.20
N GLY A 437 -28.29 10.40 11.99
CA GLY A 437 -27.40 10.92 10.94
C GLY A 437 -27.76 10.47 9.51
N ASN A 438 -28.63 9.47 9.33
CA ASN A 438 -28.97 8.97 8.00
C ASN A 438 -29.57 10.05 7.08
N VAL A 439 -30.39 10.90 7.63
CA VAL A 439 -31.02 12.00 6.88
C VAL A 439 -29.98 13.05 6.49
N GLU A 440 -28.99 13.29 7.33
CA GLU A 440 -27.91 14.24 7.09
C GLU A 440 -26.91 13.71 6.06
N ILE A 441 -26.55 12.43 6.14
CA ILE A 441 -25.67 11.77 5.17
C ILE A 441 -26.33 11.71 3.79
N ILE A 442 -27.59 11.32 3.73
CA ILE A 442 -28.36 11.30 2.46
C ILE A 442 -28.43 12.69 1.88
N LYS A 443 -28.77 13.68 2.68
CA LYS A 443 -28.89 15.08 2.25
C LYS A 443 -27.55 15.63 1.76
N THR A 444 -26.45 15.44 2.51
CA THR A 444 -25.12 15.93 2.10
C THR A 444 -24.63 15.27 0.83
N TYR A 445 -24.89 13.98 0.63
CA TYR A 445 -24.56 13.27 -0.62
C TYR A 445 -25.40 13.76 -1.80
N GLU A 446 -26.70 13.95 -1.62
CA GLU A 446 -27.60 14.46 -2.66
C GLU A 446 -27.26 15.91 -2.99
N ASP A 447 -26.98 16.77 -1.99
CA ASP A 447 -26.55 18.15 -2.21
C ASP A 447 -25.24 18.21 -3.00
N ALA A 448 -24.25 17.36 -2.65
CA ALA A 448 -22.99 17.26 -3.39
C ALA A 448 -23.19 16.75 -4.83
N THR A 449 -24.12 15.82 -5.05
CA THR A 449 -24.47 15.33 -6.39
C THR A 449 -25.11 16.42 -7.22
N HIS A 450 -26.05 17.18 -6.64
CA HIS A 450 -26.68 18.33 -7.30
C HIS A 450 -25.67 19.43 -7.63
N GLU A 451 -24.70 19.70 -6.71
CA GLU A 451 -23.64 20.66 -6.95
C GLU A 451 -22.73 20.20 -8.11
N LEU A 452 -22.37 18.91 -8.16
CA LEU A 452 -21.59 18.34 -9.27
C LEU A 452 -22.32 18.48 -10.61
N ASP A 453 -23.62 18.18 -10.65
CA ASP A 453 -24.42 18.30 -11.87
C ASP A 453 -24.60 19.77 -12.30
N ALA A 454 -24.77 20.68 -11.35
CA ALA A 454 -24.79 22.11 -11.62
C ALA A 454 -23.45 22.62 -12.20
N LEU A 455 -22.33 22.14 -11.66
CA LEU A 455 -21.00 22.48 -12.16
C LEU A 455 -20.76 21.91 -13.57
N LYS A 456 -21.24 20.69 -13.88
CA LYS A 456 -21.15 20.10 -15.22
C LYS A 456 -21.95 20.94 -16.22
N LYS A 457 -23.17 21.30 -15.89
CA LYS A 457 -24.01 22.16 -16.75
C LYS A 457 -23.37 23.54 -16.95
N ALA A 458 -22.86 24.13 -15.89
CA ALA A 458 -22.13 25.40 -15.98
C ALA A 458 -20.85 25.29 -16.82
N TYR A 459 -20.20 24.13 -16.86
CA TYR A 459 -19.06 23.86 -17.73
C TYR A 459 -19.49 23.85 -19.21
N GLU A 460 -20.57 23.17 -19.55
CA GLU A 460 -21.11 23.11 -20.92
C GLU A 460 -21.54 24.51 -21.40
N ASP A 461 -22.26 25.28 -20.56
CA ASP A 461 -22.71 26.64 -20.89
C ASP A 461 -21.49 27.56 -21.15
N ARG A 462 -20.43 27.47 -20.34
CA ARG A 462 -19.20 28.24 -20.53
C ARG A 462 -18.43 27.82 -21.78
N THR A 463 -18.38 26.53 -22.07
CA THR A 463 -17.77 26.04 -23.31
C THR A 463 -18.43 26.68 -24.52
N ASN A 464 -19.76 26.74 -24.53
CA ASN A 464 -20.54 27.41 -25.60
C ASN A 464 -20.29 28.94 -25.65
N GLN A 465 -20.06 29.58 -24.49
CA GLN A 465 -19.70 31.00 -24.45
C GLN A 465 -18.29 31.23 -24.99
N ILE A 466 -17.32 30.42 -24.58
CA ILE A 466 -15.94 30.46 -25.07
C ILE A 466 -15.91 30.28 -26.60
N GLU A 467 -16.63 29.30 -27.15
CA GLU A 467 -16.72 29.11 -28.61
C GLU A 467 -17.27 30.33 -29.35
N LYS A 468 -18.26 31.01 -28.77
CA LYS A 468 -18.80 32.25 -29.38
C LYS A 468 -17.80 33.38 -29.37
N LEU A 469 -17.07 33.54 -28.28
CA LEU A 469 -15.99 34.53 -28.15
C LEU A 469 -14.85 34.22 -29.11
N GLU A 470 -14.43 32.96 -29.22
CA GLU A 470 -13.40 32.51 -30.15
C GLU A 470 -13.79 32.80 -31.62
N LYS A 471 -15.04 32.60 -32.00
CA LYS A 471 -15.53 32.95 -33.35
C LYS A 471 -15.44 34.44 -33.60
N ARG A 472 -15.75 35.30 -32.61
CA ARG A 472 -15.61 36.77 -32.75
C ARG A 472 -14.14 37.19 -32.80
N ILE A 473 -13.30 36.65 -31.95
CA ILE A 473 -11.85 36.87 -31.95
C ILE A 473 -11.26 36.50 -33.32
N HIS A 474 -11.68 35.33 -33.85
CA HIS A 474 -11.21 34.87 -35.16
C HIS A 474 -11.58 35.81 -36.32
N GLN A 475 -12.70 36.54 -36.23
CA GLN A 475 -13.05 37.55 -37.23
C GLN A 475 -12.04 38.69 -37.27
N PHE A 476 -11.55 39.14 -36.10
CA PHE A 476 -10.47 40.09 -36.00
C PHE A 476 -9.13 39.53 -36.52
N ASP A 477 -8.82 38.28 -36.21
CA ASP A 477 -7.61 37.61 -36.69
C ASP A 477 -7.60 37.51 -38.22
N VAL A 478 -8.72 37.28 -38.87
CA VAL A 478 -8.85 37.28 -40.35
C VAL A 478 -8.60 38.68 -40.93
N GLN A 479 -9.08 39.74 -40.29
CA GLN A 479 -8.79 41.13 -40.73
C GLN A 479 -7.29 41.46 -40.59
N ILE A 480 -6.65 40.99 -39.52
CA ILE A 480 -5.22 41.20 -39.25
C ILE A 480 -4.32 40.45 -40.23
N GLN A 481 -4.78 39.30 -40.75
CA GLN A 481 -4.05 38.47 -41.72
C GLN A 481 -4.01 39.05 -43.16
N GLN A 482 -4.77 40.08 -43.47
CA GLN A 482 -4.76 40.66 -44.80
C GLN A 482 -3.43 41.37 -45.17
N GLU A 483 -2.59 41.69 -44.20
CA GLU A 483 -1.23 42.18 -44.45
C GLU A 483 -0.18 41.11 -44.04
N PRO A 484 0.74 40.70 -44.92
CA PRO A 484 1.70 39.66 -44.65
C PRO A 484 2.71 40.09 -43.56
N ASP A 485 2.66 39.49 -42.41
CA ASP A 485 3.66 39.62 -41.34
C ASP A 485 4.17 38.26 -40.92
N ILE A 486 5.41 37.98 -41.30
CA ILE A 486 6.08 36.69 -41.01
C ILE A 486 6.11 36.39 -39.53
N LYS A 487 6.19 37.40 -38.65
CA LYS A 487 6.24 37.20 -37.19
C LYS A 487 4.87 36.76 -36.65
N PHE A 488 3.80 37.45 -37.08
CA PHE A 488 2.43 37.10 -36.68
C PHE A 488 2.04 35.71 -37.20
N ASP A 489 2.30 35.40 -38.46
CA ASP A 489 2.02 34.08 -39.06
C ASP A 489 2.80 32.96 -38.35
N THR A 490 4.01 33.29 -37.86
CA THR A 490 4.79 32.33 -37.06
C THR A 490 4.15 32.09 -35.71
N LEU A 491 3.68 33.13 -35.01
CA LEU A 491 3.00 33.01 -33.72
C LEU A 491 1.70 32.23 -33.83
N VAL A 492 0.88 32.45 -34.86
CA VAL A 492 -0.35 31.70 -35.14
C VAL A 492 -0.07 30.21 -35.29
N LYS A 493 1.07 29.84 -35.90
CA LYS A 493 1.47 28.44 -36.09
C LYS A 493 2.09 27.80 -34.84
N LEU A 494 2.57 28.59 -33.88
CA LEU A 494 3.22 28.07 -32.68
C LEU A 494 2.22 27.38 -31.73
N LYS A 495 1.00 27.89 -31.62
CA LYS A 495 -0.03 27.28 -30.75
C LYS A 495 -0.35 25.82 -31.14
N PRO A 496 -0.84 25.52 -32.37
CA PRO A 496 -1.10 24.15 -32.79
C PRO A 496 0.19 23.31 -32.79
N PHE A 497 1.34 23.90 -33.11
CA PHE A 497 2.63 23.20 -33.04
C PHE A 497 2.95 22.69 -31.61
N PHE A 498 2.76 23.53 -30.60
CA PHE A 498 3.01 23.11 -29.22
C PHE A 498 2.00 22.04 -28.74
N GLU A 499 0.75 22.11 -29.21
CA GLU A 499 -0.27 21.07 -28.96
C GLU A 499 0.13 19.74 -29.61
N GLU A 500 0.48 19.75 -30.89
CA GLU A 500 0.94 18.56 -31.61
C GLU A 500 2.20 17.94 -31.01
N VAL A 501 3.15 18.77 -30.57
CA VAL A 501 4.37 18.30 -29.89
C VAL A 501 4.01 17.68 -28.53
N ALA A 502 3.10 18.29 -27.76
CA ALA A 502 2.66 17.73 -26.49
C ALA A 502 2.00 16.36 -26.68
N ASP A 503 1.08 16.25 -27.65
CA ASP A 503 0.37 14.99 -27.95
C ASP A 503 1.33 13.91 -28.49
N ALA A 504 2.25 14.26 -29.37
CA ALA A 504 3.24 13.33 -29.90
C ALA A 504 4.19 12.81 -28.81
N LEU A 505 4.62 13.69 -27.90
CA LEU A 505 5.43 13.32 -26.76
C LEU A 505 4.65 12.44 -25.78
N LEU A 506 3.38 12.76 -25.51
CA LEU A 506 2.51 11.94 -24.67
C LEU A 506 2.42 10.52 -25.23
N LYS A 507 2.07 10.39 -26.49
CA LYS A 507 1.96 9.11 -27.18
C LYS A 507 3.25 8.29 -27.15
N ARG A 508 4.39 8.96 -27.42
CA ARG A 508 5.73 8.33 -27.37
C ARG A 508 6.09 7.89 -25.96
N LYS A 509 5.82 8.72 -24.96
CA LYS A 509 6.12 8.40 -23.55
C LYS A 509 5.20 7.28 -23.03
N LYS A 510 3.92 7.27 -23.41
CA LYS A 510 2.98 6.16 -23.10
C LYS A 510 3.54 4.81 -23.55
N THR A 511 3.91 4.70 -24.83
CA THR A 511 4.50 3.47 -25.39
C THR A 511 5.75 3.04 -24.61
N LYS A 512 6.61 4.01 -24.27
CA LYS A 512 7.82 3.73 -23.51
C LYS A 512 7.52 3.29 -22.06
N ILE A 513 6.51 3.89 -21.40
CA ILE A 513 6.06 3.44 -20.08
C ILE A 513 5.58 2.00 -20.14
N GLU A 514 4.74 1.67 -21.13
CA GLU A 514 4.18 0.33 -21.34
C GLU A 514 5.29 -0.71 -21.54
N GLU A 515 6.30 -0.39 -22.36
CA GLU A 515 7.45 -1.26 -22.62
C GLU A 515 8.35 -1.43 -21.40
N ASP A 516 8.74 -0.33 -20.76
CA ASP A 516 9.62 -0.34 -19.57
C ASP A 516 8.93 -1.05 -18.40
N MET A 517 7.63 -0.79 -18.17
CA MET A 517 6.86 -1.50 -17.15
C MET A 517 6.78 -2.98 -17.44
N LYS A 518 6.48 -3.37 -18.69
CA LYS A 518 6.45 -4.78 -19.09
C LYS A 518 7.79 -5.47 -18.81
N GLN A 519 8.92 -4.84 -19.18
CA GLN A 519 10.25 -5.40 -18.95
C GLN A 519 10.56 -5.54 -17.46
N GLN A 520 10.34 -4.48 -16.67
CA GLN A 520 10.63 -4.49 -15.25
C GLN A 520 9.70 -5.44 -14.46
N LEU A 521 8.41 -5.48 -14.78
CA LEU A 521 7.47 -6.40 -14.12
C LEU A 521 7.79 -7.86 -14.42
N ASN A 522 8.13 -8.20 -15.68
CA ASN A 522 8.56 -9.57 -16.03
C ASN A 522 9.85 -9.99 -15.32
N LYS A 523 10.70 -9.05 -14.92
CA LYS A 523 11.94 -9.28 -14.19
C LYS A 523 11.72 -9.39 -12.68
N LEU A 524 10.95 -8.48 -12.12
CA LEU A 524 10.82 -8.28 -10.68
C LEU A 524 9.60 -8.97 -10.05
N LEU A 525 8.53 -9.19 -10.82
CA LEU A 525 7.29 -9.79 -10.33
C LEU A 525 7.36 -11.32 -10.45
N ILE A 526 7.90 -11.99 -9.45
CA ILE A 526 8.20 -13.43 -9.47
C ILE A 526 6.98 -14.27 -9.78
N SER A 527 5.82 -13.97 -9.18
CA SER A 527 4.56 -14.69 -9.43
C SER A 527 4.12 -14.68 -10.89
N TYR A 528 4.62 -13.73 -11.70
CA TYR A 528 4.30 -13.56 -13.11
C TYR A 528 5.57 -13.43 -13.98
N LYS A 529 6.70 -13.96 -13.49
CA LYS A 529 8.00 -13.87 -14.16
C LYS A 529 7.91 -14.34 -15.60
N ASN A 530 8.24 -13.46 -16.54
CA ASN A 530 8.13 -13.70 -17.97
C ASN A 530 6.72 -14.08 -18.50
N CYS A 531 5.67 -13.85 -17.71
CA CYS A 531 4.30 -14.19 -18.11
C CYS A 531 3.48 -12.98 -18.60
N ILE A 532 3.95 -11.76 -18.37
CA ILE A 532 3.26 -10.54 -18.80
C ILE A 532 3.57 -10.29 -20.28
N SER A 533 2.55 -10.37 -21.13
CA SER A 533 2.67 -10.15 -22.59
C SER A 533 2.57 -8.68 -22.97
N LYS A 534 1.68 -7.92 -22.28
CA LYS A 534 1.40 -6.52 -22.57
C LYS A 534 1.06 -5.78 -21.27
N VAL A 535 1.54 -4.55 -21.18
CA VAL A 535 1.03 -3.52 -20.26
C VAL A 535 0.33 -2.50 -21.13
N GLU A 536 -0.85 -2.08 -20.77
CA GLU A 536 -1.66 -1.13 -21.54
C GLU A 536 -2.12 0.00 -20.64
N LEU A 537 -1.80 1.21 -21.06
CA LEU A 537 -2.27 2.45 -20.45
C LEU A 537 -3.47 2.95 -21.24
N SER A 538 -4.51 3.43 -20.58
CA SER A 538 -5.65 4.04 -21.28
C SER A 538 -5.22 5.26 -22.09
N ASP A 539 -5.94 5.55 -23.19
CA ASP A 539 -5.68 6.73 -24.02
C ASP A 539 -6.29 8.03 -23.43
N SER A 540 -7.19 7.87 -22.47
CA SER A 540 -7.87 8.99 -21.83
C SER A 540 -7.20 9.34 -20.52
N MET A 541 -6.77 10.60 -20.39
CA MET A 541 -6.26 11.14 -19.13
C MET A 541 -7.36 11.37 -18.09
N GLN A 542 -8.63 11.36 -18.47
CA GLN A 542 -9.76 11.52 -17.55
C GLN A 542 -10.05 10.21 -16.81
N ASN A 543 -9.97 9.08 -17.52
CA ASN A 543 -10.20 7.73 -16.97
C ASN A 543 -8.93 6.90 -17.10
N PHE A 544 -7.87 7.31 -16.41
CA PHE A 544 -6.58 6.65 -16.51
C PHE A 544 -6.60 5.29 -15.81
N SER A 545 -6.24 4.23 -16.54
CA SER A 545 -6.10 2.88 -16.00
C SER A 545 -4.87 2.19 -16.57
N ILE A 546 -4.30 1.27 -15.80
CA ILE A 546 -3.25 0.35 -16.25
C ILE A 546 -3.82 -1.05 -16.25
N LYS A 547 -3.70 -1.73 -17.38
CA LYS A 547 -4.09 -3.12 -17.54
C LYS A 547 -2.86 -3.97 -17.83
N LEU A 548 -2.80 -5.11 -17.17
CA LEU A 548 -1.77 -6.12 -17.40
C LEU A 548 -2.41 -7.30 -18.12
N TYR A 549 -1.71 -7.86 -19.12
CA TYR A 549 -2.17 -9.03 -19.85
C TYR A 549 -1.17 -10.17 -19.72
N HIS A 550 -1.68 -11.33 -19.37
CA HIS A 550 -0.91 -12.57 -19.38
C HIS A 550 -0.64 -13.05 -20.82
N LYS A 551 0.38 -13.90 -21.03
CA LYS A 551 0.68 -14.50 -22.33
C LYS A 551 -0.49 -15.31 -22.91
N THR A 552 -1.41 -15.78 -22.09
CA THR A 552 -2.66 -16.46 -22.51
C THR A 552 -3.72 -15.51 -23.05
N GLY A 553 -3.48 -14.18 -23.01
CA GLY A 553 -4.42 -13.14 -23.43
C GLY A 553 -5.39 -12.66 -22.33
N ASN A 554 -5.40 -13.29 -21.15
CA ASN A 554 -6.26 -12.90 -20.05
C ASN A 554 -5.72 -11.64 -19.34
N GLU A 555 -6.62 -10.77 -18.89
CA GLU A 555 -6.27 -9.61 -18.05
C GLU A 555 -5.88 -10.10 -16.64
N ILE A 556 -4.76 -9.61 -16.15
CA ILE A 556 -4.32 -9.79 -14.75
C ILE A 556 -4.86 -8.61 -13.95
N SER A 557 -5.86 -8.84 -13.14
CA SER A 557 -6.42 -7.81 -12.28
C SER A 557 -5.43 -7.41 -11.19
N LEU A 558 -5.17 -6.10 -11.04
CA LEU A 558 -4.32 -5.57 -9.98
C LEU A 558 -4.87 -5.89 -8.58
N ASN A 559 -6.20 -6.07 -8.45
CA ASN A 559 -6.83 -6.43 -7.19
C ASN A 559 -6.52 -7.86 -6.75
N GLN A 560 -6.23 -8.76 -7.71
CA GLN A 560 -5.88 -10.16 -7.45
C GLN A 560 -4.41 -10.37 -7.08
N LEU A 561 -3.57 -9.33 -7.23
CA LEU A 561 -2.19 -9.40 -6.80
C LEU A 561 -2.13 -9.49 -5.26
N ASN A 562 -1.29 -10.38 -4.73
CA ASN A 562 -0.99 -10.43 -3.31
C ASN A 562 -0.24 -9.17 -2.85
N ALA A 563 -0.12 -8.94 -1.54
CA ALA A 563 0.48 -7.74 -0.98
C ALA A 563 1.92 -7.51 -1.47
N ALA A 564 2.73 -8.56 -1.58
CA ALA A 564 4.10 -8.51 -2.08
C ALA A 564 4.15 -8.08 -3.54
N SER A 565 3.33 -8.70 -4.40
CA SER A 565 3.23 -8.36 -5.82
C SER A 565 2.74 -6.92 -6.04
N LYS A 566 1.83 -6.45 -5.20
CA LYS A 566 1.36 -5.06 -5.21
C LYS A 566 2.49 -4.09 -4.87
N GLN A 567 3.27 -4.37 -3.86
CA GLN A 567 4.42 -3.55 -3.48
C GLN A 567 5.45 -3.47 -4.62
N ILE A 568 5.80 -4.60 -5.23
CA ILE A 568 6.72 -4.65 -6.38
C ILE A 568 6.16 -3.85 -7.56
N PHE A 569 4.87 -3.98 -7.84
CA PHE A 569 4.22 -3.24 -8.93
C PHE A 569 4.35 -1.72 -8.75
N ILE A 570 4.09 -1.20 -7.54
CA ILE A 570 4.26 0.22 -7.23
C ILE A 570 5.72 0.65 -7.41
N GLN A 571 6.65 -0.12 -6.88
CA GLN A 571 8.07 0.19 -6.99
C GLN A 571 8.53 0.24 -8.45
N VAL A 572 8.09 -0.71 -9.28
CA VAL A 572 8.36 -0.71 -10.73
C VAL A 572 7.78 0.53 -11.40
N LEU A 573 6.52 0.85 -11.11
CA LEU A 573 5.86 2.05 -11.64
C LEU A 573 6.65 3.31 -11.30
N LEU A 574 7.01 3.49 -10.03
CA LEU A 574 7.77 4.67 -9.57
C LEU A 574 9.14 4.77 -10.27
N LYS A 575 9.83 3.63 -10.43
CA LYS A 575 11.10 3.57 -11.17
C LYS A 575 10.94 3.98 -12.63
N VAL A 576 9.93 3.45 -13.32
CA VAL A 576 9.67 3.75 -14.74
C VAL A 576 9.29 5.22 -14.92
N LEU A 577 8.38 5.74 -14.09
CA LEU A 577 7.98 7.15 -14.14
C LEU A 577 9.15 8.09 -13.89
N ARG A 578 10.02 7.75 -12.95
CA ARG A 578 11.22 8.51 -12.68
C ARG A 578 12.20 8.55 -13.88
N ASN A 579 12.48 7.39 -14.48
CA ASN A 579 13.43 7.30 -15.61
C ASN A 579 12.94 8.07 -16.84
N LEU A 580 11.66 8.35 -16.94
CA LEU A 580 11.04 9.08 -18.04
C LEU A 580 10.81 10.56 -17.72
N GLY A 581 10.98 10.96 -16.46
CA GLY A 581 10.89 12.35 -16.03
C GLY A 581 12.20 13.11 -16.22
N ASP A 582 12.08 14.43 -16.26
CA ASP A 582 13.25 15.35 -16.29
C ASP A 582 13.87 15.53 -14.89
N TYR A 583 13.32 14.87 -13.88
CA TYR A 583 13.76 14.97 -12.48
C TYR A 583 14.57 13.74 -12.07
N ASN A 584 15.68 13.95 -11.41
CA ASN A 584 16.47 12.90 -10.78
C ASN A 584 16.62 13.19 -9.27
N PRO A 585 15.53 13.09 -8.49
CA PRO A 585 15.56 13.32 -7.05
C PRO A 585 16.12 12.10 -6.31
N PRO A 586 16.55 12.28 -5.05
CA PRO A 586 16.88 11.16 -4.16
C PRO A 586 15.62 10.33 -3.91
N VAL A 587 15.79 9.03 -3.78
CA VAL A 587 14.72 8.11 -3.34
C VAL A 587 14.97 7.73 -1.90
N MET A 588 13.97 7.90 -1.05
CA MET A 588 14.00 7.48 0.35
C MET A 588 12.82 6.56 0.64
N ILE A 589 13.11 5.38 1.15
CA ILE A 589 12.12 4.35 1.42
C ILE A 589 12.17 4.00 2.90
N ASP A 590 11.06 4.20 3.60
CA ASP A 590 10.84 3.68 4.96
C ASP A 590 10.13 2.33 4.89
N THR A 591 10.51 1.37 5.74
CA THR A 591 9.93 0.01 5.78
C THR A 591 10.08 -0.76 4.46
N VAL A 592 11.33 -0.99 4.07
CA VAL A 592 11.73 -1.42 2.72
C VAL A 592 11.17 -2.78 2.28
N MET A 593 10.98 -3.76 3.21
CA MET A 593 10.80 -5.18 2.89
C MET A 593 9.54 -5.84 3.46
N GLY A 594 8.60 -5.09 4.01
CA GLY A 594 7.38 -5.52 4.72
C GLY A 594 6.95 -7.01 4.60
N VAL A 595 6.38 -7.40 3.47
CA VAL A 595 5.72 -8.70 3.25
C VAL A 595 6.36 -9.55 2.14
N LEU A 596 7.63 -9.32 1.79
CA LEU A 596 8.28 -9.98 0.66
C LEU A 596 8.89 -11.33 1.04
N ASP A 597 8.70 -12.34 0.18
CA ASP A 597 9.39 -13.62 0.24
C ASP A 597 10.89 -13.50 -0.10
N GLU A 598 11.67 -14.55 0.16
CA GLU A 598 13.12 -14.53 0.03
C GLU A 598 13.58 -14.28 -1.41
N GLU A 599 12.91 -14.88 -2.40
CA GLU A 599 13.24 -14.74 -3.82
C GLU A 599 12.95 -13.31 -4.33
N SER A 600 11.81 -12.73 -3.93
CA SER A 600 11.47 -11.33 -4.23
C SER A 600 12.45 -10.34 -3.59
N ARG A 601 12.89 -10.62 -2.36
CA ARG A 601 13.90 -9.80 -1.65
C ARG A 601 15.24 -9.81 -2.39
N ASP A 602 15.69 -10.97 -2.84
CA ASP A 602 16.95 -11.13 -3.55
C ASP A 602 17.00 -10.29 -4.84
N VAL A 603 15.94 -10.37 -5.63
CA VAL A 603 15.83 -9.60 -6.87
C VAL A 603 15.80 -8.10 -6.61
N LEU A 604 15.13 -7.65 -5.54
CA LEU A 604 15.13 -6.23 -5.17
C LEU A 604 16.50 -5.74 -4.71
N MET A 605 17.23 -6.54 -3.93
CA MET A 605 18.57 -6.20 -3.44
C MET A 605 19.59 -6.09 -4.56
N GLU A 606 19.60 -7.04 -5.46
CA GLU A 606 20.65 -7.14 -6.49
C GLU A 606 20.37 -6.26 -7.71
N GLU A 607 19.07 -6.07 -8.08
CA GLU A 607 18.74 -5.47 -9.36
C GLU A 607 17.92 -4.17 -9.26
N TYR A 608 17.10 -4.04 -8.22
CA TYR A 608 16.20 -2.90 -8.11
C TYR A 608 16.85 -1.70 -7.41
N PHE A 609 17.30 -1.87 -6.16
CA PHE A 609 17.83 -0.77 -5.37
C PHE A 609 19.10 -0.14 -5.94
N PRO A 610 20.08 -0.90 -6.47
CA PRO A 610 21.29 -0.30 -7.06
C PRO A 610 21.00 0.57 -8.27
N GLY A 611 19.96 0.24 -9.05
CA GLY A 611 19.54 0.99 -10.24
C GLY A 611 18.36 1.94 -10.01
N LEU A 612 17.99 2.21 -8.76
CA LEU A 612 16.80 3.00 -8.48
C LEU A 612 17.03 4.50 -8.61
N SER A 613 18.14 5.03 -8.09
CA SER A 613 18.47 6.46 -8.09
C SER A 613 19.97 6.67 -8.01
N GLU A 614 20.44 7.87 -8.37
CA GLU A 614 21.80 8.34 -8.04
C GLU A 614 21.98 8.45 -6.52
N GLN A 615 20.91 8.54 -5.75
CA GLN A 615 20.93 8.51 -4.29
C GLN A 615 19.69 7.77 -3.78
N THR A 616 19.89 6.61 -3.17
CA THR A 616 18.84 5.78 -2.57
C THR A 616 19.08 5.64 -1.07
N ILE A 617 18.17 6.15 -0.24
CA ILE A 617 18.24 6.09 1.22
C ILE A 617 17.23 5.04 1.70
N LEU A 618 17.72 3.98 2.31
CA LEU A 618 16.90 2.88 2.82
C LEU A 618 16.86 2.94 4.35
N LEU A 619 15.66 3.15 4.90
CA LEU A 619 15.40 3.09 6.33
C LEU A 619 14.85 1.71 6.67
N CYS A 620 15.57 0.95 7.48
CA CYS A 620 15.23 -0.45 7.71
C CYS A 620 15.52 -0.93 9.12
N THR A 621 14.93 -2.06 9.47
CA THR A 621 15.24 -2.85 10.65
C THR A 621 16.17 -4.02 10.30
N THR A 622 16.70 -4.72 11.30
CA THR A 622 17.49 -5.94 11.10
C THR A 622 16.68 -7.09 10.50
N SER A 623 15.35 -7.09 10.65
CA SER A 623 14.46 -8.08 10.06
C SER A 623 14.16 -7.79 8.58
N GLU A 624 14.21 -6.52 8.19
CA GLU A 624 13.97 -6.09 6.81
C GLU A 624 15.22 -6.26 5.94
N ILE A 625 16.39 -5.89 6.46
CA ILE A 625 17.69 -6.16 5.80
C ILE A 625 18.54 -6.95 6.79
N ARG A 626 18.59 -8.26 6.58
CA ARG A 626 19.32 -9.20 7.45
C ARG A 626 20.81 -9.07 7.21
N LYS A 627 21.57 -9.04 8.31
CA LYS A 627 23.02 -8.83 8.29
C LYS A 627 23.77 -9.86 7.44
N ASP A 628 23.40 -11.13 7.58
CA ASP A 628 24.15 -12.25 7.01
C ASP A 628 23.70 -12.62 5.60
N LYS A 629 22.48 -12.25 5.19
CA LYS A 629 21.90 -12.66 3.92
C LYS A 629 21.70 -11.51 2.93
N ASP A 630 21.08 -10.42 3.40
CA ASP A 630 20.63 -9.33 2.54
C ASP A 630 21.71 -8.23 2.42
N PHE A 631 22.37 -7.90 3.54
CA PHE A 631 23.39 -6.86 3.56
C PHE A 631 24.55 -7.12 2.56
N PRO A 632 25.13 -8.33 2.46
CA PRO A 632 26.22 -8.59 1.52
C PRO A 632 25.89 -8.28 0.07
N LYS A 633 24.60 -8.33 -0.31
CA LYS A 633 24.11 -8.01 -1.66
C LYS A 633 24.08 -6.50 -1.91
N LEU A 634 23.84 -5.69 -0.88
CA LEU A 634 23.80 -4.24 -0.94
C LEU A 634 25.14 -3.57 -0.68
N GLU A 635 26.03 -4.21 0.06
CA GLU A 635 27.35 -3.67 0.46
C GLU A 635 28.14 -3.10 -0.72
N PRO A 636 28.24 -3.77 -1.90
CA PRO A 636 29.00 -3.23 -3.05
C PRO A 636 28.46 -1.86 -3.54
N PHE A 637 27.19 -1.58 -3.28
CA PHE A 637 26.50 -0.37 -3.73
C PHE A 637 26.31 0.66 -2.61
N ALA A 638 26.74 0.36 -1.39
CA ALA A 638 26.56 1.22 -0.23
C ALA A 638 27.68 2.25 -0.12
N SER A 639 27.34 3.53 -0.07
CA SER A 639 28.26 4.64 0.23
C SER A 639 28.41 4.87 1.73
N ARG A 640 27.32 4.70 2.46
CA ARG A 640 27.26 5.02 3.88
C ARG A 640 26.35 4.05 4.64
N LEU A 641 26.76 3.74 5.83
CA LEU A 641 26.03 2.88 6.78
C LEU A 641 25.84 3.62 8.10
N TYR A 642 24.62 3.62 8.60
CA TYR A 642 24.28 4.23 9.89
C TYR A 642 23.36 3.33 10.71
N THR A 643 23.47 3.47 12.03
CA THR A 643 22.53 2.85 12.97
C THR A 643 21.95 3.92 13.89
N LEU A 644 20.62 3.98 13.94
CA LEU A 644 19.87 4.83 14.84
C LEU A 644 19.57 4.07 16.14
N THR A 645 20.03 4.59 17.25
CA THR A 645 19.81 4.02 18.58
C THR A 645 19.11 5.04 19.46
N ARG A 646 17.93 4.67 19.97
CA ARG A 646 17.20 5.49 20.92
C ARG A 646 17.72 5.27 22.34
N ASP A 647 18.03 6.37 23.02
CA ASP A 647 18.30 6.40 24.44
C ASP A 647 17.06 6.95 25.17
N PRO A 648 16.33 6.09 25.91
CA PRO A 648 15.15 6.51 26.65
C PRO A 648 15.45 7.49 27.81
N GLU A 649 16.63 7.39 28.44
CA GLU A 649 17.02 8.26 29.57
C GLU A 649 17.37 9.65 29.06
N ALA A 650 18.15 9.74 27.99
CA ALA A 650 18.47 11.02 27.37
C ALA A 650 17.33 11.59 26.50
N GLN A 651 16.21 10.88 26.35
CA GLN A 651 15.09 11.26 25.48
C GLN A 651 15.53 11.61 24.05
N SER A 652 16.60 10.97 23.56
CA SER A 652 17.21 11.29 22.27
C SER A 652 17.55 10.03 21.48
N THR A 653 17.59 10.18 20.16
CA THR A 653 18.12 9.19 19.24
C THR A 653 19.50 9.64 18.81
N TYR A 654 20.46 8.73 18.87
CA TYR A 654 21.84 8.93 18.43
C TYR A 654 22.11 8.15 17.16
N VAL A 655 23.08 8.65 16.39
CA VAL A 655 23.58 7.98 15.19
C VAL A 655 24.97 7.42 15.49
N SER A 656 25.20 6.19 15.07
CA SER A 656 26.53 5.59 14.97
C SER A 656 26.82 5.18 13.54
N GLU A 657 28.06 5.29 13.10
CA GLU A 657 28.51 4.74 11.83
C GLU A 657 28.45 3.21 11.84
N GLY A 658 28.13 2.63 10.67
CA GLY A 658 27.94 1.22 10.50
C GLY A 658 26.48 0.76 10.60
N TYR A 659 26.19 -0.38 9.98
CA TYR A 659 24.89 -1.01 9.98
C TYR A 659 24.82 -2.09 11.07
N PHE A 660 24.26 -1.74 12.22
CA PHE A 660 24.18 -2.60 13.42
C PHE A 660 25.51 -3.29 13.75
N GLY A 661 26.61 -2.53 13.72
CA GLY A 661 27.97 -2.98 14.02
C GLY A 661 28.79 -3.47 12.83
N ILE A 662 28.21 -3.55 11.62
CA ILE A 662 28.94 -3.85 10.39
C ILE A 662 29.46 -2.52 9.82
N GLN A 663 30.73 -2.48 9.44
CA GLN A 663 31.37 -1.36 8.76
C GLN A 663 31.50 -1.69 7.27
N LEU A 664 31.59 -0.67 6.42
CA LEU A 664 31.95 -0.87 5.01
C LEU A 664 33.38 -1.38 4.93
N ASN A 665 33.60 -2.37 4.11
CA ASN A 665 34.97 -2.72 3.72
C ASN A 665 35.56 -1.59 2.86
N GLU A 666 36.73 -1.06 3.23
CA GLU A 666 37.44 0.01 2.51
C GLU A 666 37.79 -0.37 1.07
#